data_05b11261ac67892fb379d6c4b5e28c77
#
_entry.id   05b11261ac67892fb379d6c4b5e28c77
#
_cell.length_a   1.000
_cell.length_b   1.000
_cell.length_c   1.000
_cell.angle_alpha   90.00
_cell.angle_beta   90.00
_cell.angle_gamma   90.00
#
_symmetry.space_group_name_H-M   'P 1'
#
loop_
_entity.id
_entity.type
_entity.pdbx_description
1 polymer ?
#
loop_
_entity_poly.entity_id
_entity_poly.type
_entity_poly.pdbx_seq_one_letter_code
_entity_poly.pdbx_strand_id
1 'polypeptide(L)'
;MAQQTFTGRKRVRKFFGHIKEVAEMPNLIEVQKASYDQFLMVQEPQGGRLDEGLQAVFRSVFPISDFSGTSMLEFVRYEFEPPKYDVDECRQRGMTFAAPLKVTLRLIVFDIDEETGAKSVKDIKEQDVYMGDIPLMTMNGTFVVNGTERVIVSQMHRSPGVFFDHDKGKTHSSGKLLFAARVIPYRGSWLDIEFDAKDIVFARIDRRRKIPVTSLMFALGLDGEQILSTFYKKIIYKRGKEGWRVPFDASRFRGYSTVNDLIDADTGKVVLEAGKKLTVRSARQMQEKGLKALRMSDEELVGNYVAEDLVNPKTGEIYAEAGEEITEKLLKVLNEQGYKDLPLLDIDHVNIGGYIRNTLHADKNMTREDALFDIYRVMRPGEPPTLDSAQAMFQSLFFDSERYDLSAVGRVKMNMRLELDAPDTHRTLRKEDILAVIKTLVDLRDGKGEIDDIDHLGNRRVRSVGELMENQYRIGLLRMERAIKERMSSVDIDTVMPQDLINAKPAAAAVREFFGSSQLSQFMDQTNPLSEITHKRRLSALGPGGLTRERAGFEVRDVHPTHYGRICPIETPEGPNIGLINSLATFARVNKYGFVETPYRKIKDGRVTDEVVYLSAMEEGRYRVAQANVPLDNRGRFTEDFVVCRHAGEVLPVTPDKVDYMDVSPKQLVSVAAALIPFLENDDANRALMGSNMQRQAVPLVRAEAPFVGTGMEGVVARDSGAAIAARRSGVIDQIDATRVVIRATEDLDPTKSGVDIYRLMKYQRSNQSTCINQRPLVKVGDIV
;
A
#
# COMPACT_ATOMS: atom_id res chain seq x y z
N MET A 1 0.66 -43.17 -0.97
CA MET A 1 1.10 -43.43 0.42
C MET A 1 0.02 -44.16 1.19
N ALA A 2 0.39 -45.15 1.99
CA ALA A 2 -0.56 -45.85 2.84
C ALA A 2 -0.77 -45.06 4.12
N GLN A 3 -1.96 -44.55 4.33
CA GLN A 3 -2.32 -43.84 5.57
C GLN A 3 -2.82 -44.87 6.59
N GLN A 4 -2.29 -44.80 7.81
CA GLN A 4 -2.85 -45.54 8.91
C GLN A 4 -4.16 -44.91 9.37
N THR A 5 -5.25 -45.68 9.41
CA THR A 5 -6.48 -45.27 10.00
C THR A 5 -6.47 -45.42 11.51
N PHE A 6 -7.38 -44.75 12.20
CA PHE A 6 -7.55 -44.85 13.66
C PHE A 6 -7.74 -46.29 14.19
N THR A 7 -8.18 -47.19 13.34
CA THR A 7 -8.36 -48.61 13.63
C THR A 7 -7.10 -49.47 13.41
N GLY A 8 -5.96 -48.85 13.05
CA GLY A 8 -4.72 -49.52 12.72
C GLY A 8 -4.70 -50.18 11.33
N ARG A 9 -5.77 -50.08 10.57
CA ARG A 9 -5.81 -50.61 9.19
C ARG A 9 -5.15 -49.64 8.24
N LYS A 10 -4.26 -50.11 7.37
CA LYS A 10 -3.66 -49.32 6.30
C LYS A 10 -4.68 -49.16 5.16
N ARG A 11 -5.09 -47.94 4.88
CA ARG A 11 -5.87 -47.61 3.67
C ARG A 11 -4.92 -47.30 2.53
N VAL A 12 -5.09 -48.01 1.40
CA VAL A 12 -4.41 -47.67 0.17
C VAL A 12 -5.29 -46.67 -0.57
N ARG A 13 -4.78 -45.46 -0.76
CA ARG A 13 -5.49 -44.44 -1.51
C ARG A 13 -5.09 -44.44 -2.98
N LYS A 14 -6.09 -44.41 -3.86
CA LYS A 14 -5.89 -44.28 -5.29
C LYS A 14 -5.86 -42.78 -5.62
N PHE A 15 -4.84 -42.35 -6.34
CA PHE A 15 -4.66 -41.00 -6.78
C PHE A 15 -5.14 -40.84 -8.25
N PHE A 16 -6.11 -39.97 -8.47
CA PHE A 16 -6.70 -39.72 -9.78
C PHE A 16 -6.23 -38.42 -10.46
N GLY A 17 -5.33 -37.69 -9.82
CA GLY A 17 -4.81 -36.44 -10.38
C GLY A 17 -3.91 -36.67 -11.58
N HIS A 18 -4.06 -35.82 -12.60
CA HIS A 18 -3.28 -35.85 -13.83
C HIS A 18 -2.31 -34.68 -13.96
N ILE A 19 -2.42 -33.68 -13.09
CA ILE A 19 -1.58 -32.47 -13.13
C ILE A 19 -0.36 -32.69 -12.25
N LYS A 20 0.84 -32.48 -12.81
CA LYS A 20 2.10 -32.55 -12.08
C LYS A 20 2.17 -31.46 -11.04
N GLU A 21 2.50 -31.80 -9.81
CA GLU A 21 2.83 -30.82 -8.76
C GLU A 21 4.23 -30.25 -9.03
N VAL A 22 4.30 -28.96 -9.32
CA VAL A 22 5.54 -28.25 -9.65
C VAL A 22 6.04 -27.42 -8.48
N ALA A 23 5.14 -26.78 -7.76
CA ALA A 23 5.46 -25.97 -6.60
C ALA A 23 4.91 -26.60 -5.32
N GLU A 24 5.69 -26.57 -4.27
CA GLU A 24 5.21 -26.93 -2.94
C GLU A 24 4.28 -25.82 -2.42
N MET A 25 3.22 -26.23 -1.75
CA MET A 25 2.33 -25.31 -1.07
C MET A 25 3.08 -24.66 0.10
N PRO A 26 3.06 -23.33 0.24
CA PRO A 26 3.67 -22.67 1.38
C PRO A 26 2.97 -23.11 2.67
N ASN A 27 3.68 -23.00 3.81
CA ASN A 27 3.07 -23.23 5.11
C ASN A 27 1.83 -22.32 5.24
N LEU A 28 0.68 -22.89 5.57
CA LEU A 28 -0.59 -22.16 5.57
C LEU A 28 -0.66 -21.03 6.60
N ILE A 29 0.13 -21.09 7.66
CA ILE A 29 0.19 -20.06 8.70
C ILE A 29 1.42 -19.13 8.59
N GLU A 30 2.19 -19.24 7.51
CA GLU A 30 3.42 -18.47 7.31
C GLU A 30 3.16 -16.96 7.29
N VAL A 31 2.00 -16.52 6.81
CA VAL A 31 1.59 -15.11 6.83
C VAL A 31 1.68 -14.52 8.23
N GLN A 32 1.18 -15.24 9.23
CA GLN A 32 1.24 -14.80 10.63
C GLN A 32 2.66 -14.88 11.20
N LYS A 33 3.32 -16.02 11.03
CA LYS A 33 4.66 -16.26 11.58
C LYS A 33 5.71 -15.32 11.00
N ALA A 34 5.78 -15.22 9.67
CA ALA A 34 6.78 -14.40 9.01
C ALA A 34 6.64 -12.92 9.37
N SER A 35 5.41 -12.41 9.43
CA SER A 35 5.13 -11.03 9.80
C SER A 35 5.61 -10.70 11.22
N TYR A 36 5.31 -11.55 12.19
CA TYR A 36 5.67 -11.29 13.56
C TYR A 36 7.16 -11.50 13.85
N ASP A 37 7.78 -12.50 13.21
CA ASP A 37 9.23 -12.71 13.29
C ASP A 37 10.01 -11.53 12.70
N GLN A 38 9.53 -10.95 11.60
CA GLN A 38 10.10 -9.72 11.03
C GLN A 38 9.91 -8.51 11.95
N PHE A 39 8.80 -8.43 12.67
CA PHE A 39 8.58 -7.37 13.65
C PHE A 39 9.55 -7.47 14.83
N LEU A 40 9.73 -8.65 15.42
CA LEU A 40 10.56 -8.86 16.60
C LEU A 40 12.05 -8.98 16.28
N MET A 41 12.42 -9.68 15.20
CA MET A 41 13.81 -9.99 14.81
C MET A 41 14.64 -10.58 15.96
N VAL A 42 14.06 -11.47 16.77
CA VAL A 42 14.72 -12.05 17.95
C VAL A 42 15.97 -12.89 17.59
N GLN A 43 15.90 -13.61 16.47
CA GLN A 43 16.96 -14.53 16.03
C GLN A 43 18.12 -13.81 15.33
N GLU A 44 17.92 -12.58 14.91
CA GLU A 44 18.96 -11.81 14.25
C GLU A 44 19.97 -11.26 15.28
N PRO A 45 21.28 -11.32 14.99
CA PRO A 45 22.28 -10.71 15.84
C PRO A 45 22.05 -9.19 15.90
N GLN A 46 22.32 -8.59 17.03
CA GLN A 46 22.03 -7.17 17.28
C GLN A 46 22.62 -6.20 16.24
N GLY A 47 23.78 -6.50 15.69
CA GLY A 47 24.40 -5.73 14.62
C GLY A 47 23.86 -5.99 13.21
N GLY A 48 23.07 -7.05 13.02
CA GLY A 48 22.49 -7.45 11.74
C GLY A 48 21.01 -7.15 11.56
N ARG A 49 20.37 -6.51 12.54
CA ARG A 49 18.96 -6.15 12.47
C ARG A 49 18.72 -5.05 11.45
N LEU A 50 17.77 -5.30 10.55
CA LEU A 50 17.35 -4.32 9.56
C LEU A 50 16.54 -3.20 10.20
N ASP A 51 16.46 -2.05 9.53
CA ASP A 51 15.65 -0.91 9.97
C ASP A 51 14.16 -1.14 9.66
N GLU A 52 13.61 -2.19 10.23
CA GLU A 52 12.22 -2.64 10.06
C GLU A 52 11.64 -3.06 11.42
N GLY A 53 10.31 -3.08 11.53
CA GLY A 53 9.62 -3.53 12.72
C GLY A 53 9.96 -2.73 13.97
N LEU A 54 10.29 -3.41 15.04
CA LEU A 54 10.57 -2.80 16.34
C LEU A 54 11.81 -1.91 16.32
N GLN A 55 12.84 -2.29 15.57
CA GLN A 55 14.04 -1.49 15.36
C GLN A 55 13.72 -0.15 14.69
N ALA A 56 12.89 -0.15 13.67
CA ALA A 56 12.45 1.07 12.98
C ALA A 56 11.63 1.97 13.89
N VAL A 57 10.78 1.41 14.74
CA VAL A 57 9.98 2.17 15.72
C VAL A 57 10.88 2.90 16.70
N PHE A 58 11.83 2.21 17.29
CA PHE A 58 12.78 2.84 18.22
C PHE A 58 13.62 3.91 17.55
N ARG A 59 14.15 3.66 16.37
CA ARG A 59 14.93 4.65 15.62
C ARG A 59 14.12 5.88 15.18
N SER A 60 12.82 5.74 14.98
CA SER A 60 11.95 6.85 14.61
C SER A 60 11.59 7.75 15.79
N VAL A 61 11.50 7.19 17.00
CA VAL A 61 11.17 7.93 18.23
C VAL A 61 12.42 8.51 18.88
N PHE A 62 13.48 7.72 18.98
CA PHE A 62 14.76 8.17 19.51
C PHE A 62 15.66 8.73 18.37
N PRO A 63 16.52 9.72 18.62
CA PRO A 63 16.86 10.34 19.90
C PRO A 63 15.80 11.35 20.39
N ILE A 64 15.66 11.43 21.71
CA ILE A 64 14.78 12.39 22.39
C ILE A 64 15.66 13.47 23.00
N SER A 65 15.47 14.71 22.58
CA SER A 65 16.20 15.88 23.09
C SER A 65 15.36 16.67 24.06
N ASP A 66 16.01 17.28 25.04
CA ASP A 66 15.40 18.27 25.93
C ASP A 66 15.01 19.54 25.15
N PHE A 67 14.07 20.33 25.69
CA PHE A 67 13.67 21.62 25.13
C PHE A 67 14.82 22.63 25.06
N SER A 68 15.76 22.58 26.00
CA SER A 68 16.97 23.41 26.02
C SER A 68 18.11 22.86 25.15
N GLY A 69 18.02 21.62 24.71
CA GLY A 69 19.05 20.94 23.94
C GLY A 69 20.31 20.58 24.72
N THR A 70 20.24 20.58 26.07
CA THR A 70 21.35 20.26 26.97
C THR A 70 21.56 18.77 27.19
N SER A 71 20.59 17.95 26.86
CA SER A 71 20.64 16.50 26.99
C SER A 71 19.91 15.80 25.88
N MET A 72 20.37 14.59 25.58
CA MET A 72 19.79 13.74 24.54
C MET A 72 19.79 12.29 25.01
N LEU A 73 18.67 11.60 24.79
CA LEU A 73 18.51 10.19 25.07
C LEU A 73 18.51 9.41 23.75
N GLU A 74 19.51 8.56 23.54
CA GLU A 74 19.68 7.76 22.34
C GLU A 74 19.31 6.30 22.54
N PHE A 75 18.77 5.68 21.50
CA PHE A 75 18.56 4.25 21.43
C PHE A 75 19.82 3.55 20.88
N VAL A 76 20.26 2.50 21.58
CA VAL A 76 21.41 1.69 21.15
C VAL A 76 20.95 0.34 20.59
N ARG A 77 20.24 -0.45 21.39
CA ARG A 77 19.76 -1.80 21.01
C ARG A 77 18.60 -2.23 21.89
N TYR A 78 17.92 -3.28 21.46
CA TYR A 78 16.92 -3.96 22.28
C TYR A 78 17.16 -5.47 22.33
N GLU A 79 16.72 -6.09 23.41
CA GLU A 79 16.81 -7.52 23.67
C GLU A 79 15.54 -8.03 24.34
N PHE A 80 15.22 -9.29 24.11
CA PHE A 80 14.17 -9.99 24.81
C PHE A 80 14.76 -10.95 25.82
N GLU A 81 14.25 -10.94 27.03
CA GLU A 81 14.53 -11.98 28.01
C GLU A 81 13.64 -13.21 27.77
N PRO A 82 14.05 -14.40 28.21
CA PRO A 82 13.19 -15.58 28.16
C PRO A 82 11.85 -15.32 28.86
N PRO A 83 10.73 -15.81 28.31
CA PRO A 83 9.42 -15.66 28.95
C PRO A 83 9.39 -16.34 30.32
N LYS A 84 8.73 -15.73 31.27
CA LYS A 84 8.64 -16.25 32.64
C LYS A 84 7.89 -17.58 32.74
N TYR A 85 6.84 -17.74 31.93
CA TYR A 85 6.01 -18.92 31.86
C TYR A 85 5.94 -19.42 30.43
N ASP A 86 5.80 -20.71 30.23
CA ASP A 86 5.55 -21.25 28.89
C ASP A 86 4.05 -21.12 28.51
N VAL A 87 3.69 -21.55 27.31
CA VAL A 87 2.34 -21.40 26.79
C VAL A 87 1.30 -22.12 27.66
N ASP A 88 1.59 -23.34 28.09
CA ASP A 88 0.65 -24.16 28.87
C ASP A 88 0.42 -23.58 30.27
N GLU A 89 1.46 -23.10 30.93
CA GLU A 89 1.36 -22.40 32.21
C GLU A 89 0.57 -21.09 32.11
N CYS A 90 0.77 -20.33 31.04
CA CYS A 90 0.01 -19.10 30.81
C CYS A 90 -1.48 -19.38 30.61
N ARG A 91 -1.84 -20.45 29.92
CA ARG A 91 -3.26 -20.87 29.77
C ARG A 91 -3.87 -21.27 31.10
N GLN A 92 -3.16 -22.03 31.90
CA GLN A 92 -3.66 -22.50 33.21
C GLN A 92 -3.81 -21.38 34.23
N ARG A 93 -2.86 -20.43 34.25
CA ARG A 93 -2.86 -19.31 35.19
C ARG A 93 -3.68 -18.10 34.73
N GLY A 94 -4.20 -18.11 33.51
CA GLY A 94 -4.90 -16.95 32.95
C GLY A 94 -4.02 -15.76 32.65
N MET A 95 -2.73 -15.98 32.33
CA MET A 95 -1.73 -14.97 32.07
C MET A 95 -1.46 -14.80 30.57
N THR A 96 -0.82 -13.71 30.19
CA THR A 96 -0.38 -13.48 28.83
C THR A 96 1.01 -14.07 28.58
N PHE A 97 1.17 -14.82 27.51
CA PHE A 97 2.47 -15.35 27.07
C PHE A 97 3.27 -14.21 26.44
N ALA A 98 4.19 -13.63 27.20
CA ALA A 98 4.95 -12.48 26.82
C ALA A 98 6.40 -12.58 27.29
N ALA A 99 7.31 -11.92 26.58
CA ALA A 99 8.70 -11.80 26.97
C ALA A 99 9.01 -10.37 27.43
N PRO A 100 9.81 -10.19 28.50
CA PRO A 100 10.29 -8.87 28.90
C PRO A 100 11.19 -8.27 27.82
N LEU A 101 10.95 -7.00 27.51
CA LEU A 101 11.74 -6.21 26.57
C LEU A 101 12.72 -5.33 27.35
N LYS A 102 14.00 -5.50 27.09
CA LYS A 102 15.07 -4.60 27.57
C LYS A 102 15.61 -3.76 26.43
N VAL A 103 15.73 -2.49 26.66
CA VAL A 103 16.27 -1.52 25.71
C VAL A 103 17.49 -0.87 26.32
N THR A 104 18.61 -0.89 25.62
CA THR A 104 19.82 -0.17 26.02
C THR A 104 19.71 1.26 25.53
N LEU A 105 19.68 2.20 26.45
CA LEU A 105 19.57 3.62 26.19
C LEU A 105 20.81 4.36 26.69
N ARG A 106 21.17 5.39 25.95
CA ARG A 106 22.33 6.25 26.26
C ARG A 106 21.88 7.67 26.48
N LEU A 107 22.10 8.17 27.68
CA LEU A 107 21.89 9.58 28.03
C LEU A 107 23.18 10.35 27.80
N ILE A 108 23.15 11.31 26.89
CA ILE A 108 24.27 12.21 26.63
C ILE A 108 23.94 13.58 27.18
N VAL A 109 24.79 14.09 28.06
CA VAL A 109 24.69 15.43 28.62
C VAL A 109 25.68 16.32 27.88
N PHE A 110 25.21 17.46 27.36
CA PHE A 110 26.04 18.43 26.67
C PHE A 110 26.35 19.64 27.56
N ASP A 111 27.56 20.15 27.42
CA ASP A 111 27.94 21.45 27.93
C ASP A 111 27.92 22.43 26.76
N ILE A 112 27.10 23.48 26.88
CA ILE A 112 26.92 24.49 25.83
C ILE A 112 27.78 25.71 26.19
N ASP A 113 28.70 26.05 25.31
CA ASP A 113 29.48 27.29 25.44
C ASP A 113 28.58 28.48 25.13
N GLU A 114 28.38 29.37 26.10
CA GLU A 114 27.50 30.54 25.96
C GLU A 114 27.96 31.55 24.92
N GLU A 115 29.26 31.58 24.58
CA GLU A 115 29.80 32.54 23.63
C GLU A 115 29.72 32.01 22.16
N THR A 116 30.01 30.74 21.95
CA THR A 116 30.14 30.15 20.63
C THR A 116 28.93 29.26 20.20
N GLY A 117 28.10 28.87 21.17
CA GLY A 117 27.01 27.90 20.94
C GLY A 117 27.51 26.49 20.66
N ALA A 118 28.81 26.21 20.81
CA ALA A 118 29.36 24.90 20.57
C ALA A 118 28.96 23.92 21.68
N LYS A 119 28.53 22.72 21.27
CA LYS A 119 28.15 21.65 22.19
C LYS A 119 29.33 20.69 22.38
N SER A 120 29.75 20.50 23.61
CA SER A 120 30.71 19.47 23.99
C SER A 120 30.05 18.43 24.88
N VAL A 121 30.47 17.18 24.76
CA VAL A 121 29.92 16.09 25.57
C VAL A 121 30.50 16.21 26.99
N LYS A 122 29.63 16.39 27.97
CA LYS A 122 29.98 16.46 29.39
C LYS A 122 30.03 15.08 30.01
N ASP A 123 29.00 14.26 29.78
CA ASP A 123 28.87 12.92 30.35
C ASP A 123 28.05 12.02 29.44
N ILE A 124 28.32 10.72 29.49
CA ILE A 124 27.57 9.68 28.74
C ILE A 124 27.21 8.58 29.74
N LYS A 125 25.91 8.33 29.90
CA LYS A 125 25.38 7.28 30.77
C LYS A 125 24.64 6.26 29.91
N GLU A 126 25.07 5.01 29.95
CA GLU A 126 24.41 3.91 29.21
C GLU A 126 23.84 2.90 30.20
N GLN A 127 22.61 2.52 30.02
CA GLN A 127 21.89 1.60 30.90
C GLN A 127 20.84 0.79 30.12
N ASP A 128 20.64 -0.45 30.55
CA ASP A 128 19.53 -1.29 30.09
C ASP A 128 18.26 -0.95 30.89
N VAL A 129 17.19 -0.64 30.17
CA VAL A 129 15.92 -0.25 30.77
C VAL A 129 14.85 -1.27 30.39
N TYR A 130 14.06 -1.68 31.36
CA TYR A 130 12.89 -2.52 31.14
C TYR A 130 11.74 -1.67 30.54
N MET A 131 11.24 -2.10 29.35
CA MET A 131 10.21 -1.38 28.59
C MET A 131 8.84 -2.05 28.59
N GLY A 132 8.60 -2.99 29.48
CA GLY A 132 7.37 -3.76 29.52
C GLY A 132 7.49 -5.12 28.84
N ASP A 133 6.39 -5.85 28.80
CA ASP A 133 6.32 -7.16 28.17
C ASP A 133 5.70 -7.06 26.77
N ILE A 134 6.28 -7.76 25.82
CA ILE A 134 5.75 -7.90 24.47
C ILE A 134 5.18 -9.32 24.31
N PRO A 135 3.90 -9.48 23.98
CA PRO A 135 3.32 -10.81 23.72
C PRO A 135 4.04 -11.54 22.60
N LEU A 136 4.34 -12.81 22.82
CA LEU A 136 4.99 -13.66 21.84
C LEU A 136 3.97 -14.51 21.09
N MET A 137 4.24 -14.75 19.82
CA MET A 137 3.46 -15.67 19.00
C MET A 137 3.83 -17.12 19.32
N THR A 138 2.83 -17.98 19.46
CA THR A 138 3.04 -19.42 19.61
C THR A 138 3.48 -20.04 18.29
N MET A 139 3.95 -21.29 18.33
CA MET A 139 4.35 -22.02 17.11
C MET A 139 3.21 -22.19 16.09
N ASN A 140 1.97 -22.07 16.54
CA ASN A 140 0.76 -22.20 15.71
C ASN A 140 0.25 -20.84 15.16
N GLY A 141 0.98 -19.76 15.37
CA GLY A 141 0.58 -18.44 14.88
C GLY A 141 -0.51 -17.74 15.70
N THR A 142 -0.67 -18.13 16.97
CA THR A 142 -1.65 -17.55 17.89
C THR A 142 -0.98 -16.78 19.03
N PHE A 143 -1.76 -15.97 19.74
CA PHE A 143 -1.33 -15.29 20.95
C PHE A 143 -2.16 -15.77 22.14
N VAL A 144 -1.51 -15.99 23.27
CA VAL A 144 -2.18 -16.26 24.53
C VAL A 144 -2.28 -14.98 25.31
N VAL A 145 -3.48 -14.43 25.39
CA VAL A 145 -3.78 -13.18 26.10
C VAL A 145 -4.77 -13.47 27.22
N ASN A 146 -4.39 -13.20 28.46
CA ASN A 146 -5.18 -13.50 29.65
C ASN A 146 -5.68 -14.96 29.73
N GLY A 147 -4.85 -15.89 29.28
CA GLY A 147 -5.15 -17.33 29.26
C GLY A 147 -6.03 -17.80 28.11
N THR A 148 -6.46 -16.93 27.21
CA THR A 148 -7.25 -17.28 26.02
C THR A 148 -6.39 -17.18 24.76
N GLU A 149 -6.57 -18.10 23.82
CA GLU A 149 -5.92 -18.00 22.53
C GLU A 149 -6.64 -17.01 21.62
N ARG A 150 -5.88 -16.10 21.04
CA ARG A 150 -6.39 -15.09 20.11
C ARG A 150 -5.60 -15.08 18.82
N VAL A 151 -6.25 -14.67 17.75
CA VAL A 151 -5.66 -14.48 16.42
C VAL A 151 -5.83 -13.01 16.03
N ILE A 152 -4.75 -12.42 15.55
CA ILE A 152 -4.78 -11.08 14.96
C ILE A 152 -5.03 -11.25 13.47
N VAL A 153 -6.19 -10.81 13.00
CA VAL A 153 -6.58 -10.90 11.59
C VAL A 153 -5.86 -9.84 10.78
N SER A 154 -5.32 -10.23 9.63
CA SER A 154 -4.70 -9.29 8.70
C SER A 154 -5.74 -8.32 8.13
N GLN A 155 -5.37 -7.06 7.97
CA GLN A 155 -6.24 -6.03 7.44
C GLN A 155 -5.86 -5.68 6.00
N MET A 156 -6.86 -5.61 5.13
CA MET A 156 -6.71 -5.11 3.78
C MET A 156 -7.16 -3.66 3.69
N HIS A 157 -6.30 -2.79 3.19
CA HIS A 157 -6.59 -1.37 3.07
C HIS A 157 -6.03 -0.81 1.76
N ARG A 158 -6.46 0.40 1.41
CA ARG A 158 -5.89 1.10 0.26
C ARG A 158 -4.42 1.42 0.52
N SER A 159 -3.55 1.08 -0.43
CA SER A 159 -2.11 1.39 -0.35
C SER A 159 -1.89 2.90 -0.21
N PRO A 160 -0.86 3.34 0.55
CA PRO A 160 -0.38 4.71 0.44
C PRO A 160 0.03 5.04 -1.00
N GLY A 161 -0.08 6.31 -1.38
CA GLY A 161 0.27 6.78 -2.71
C GLY A 161 -0.72 7.79 -3.25
N VAL A 162 -0.77 7.96 -4.56
CA VAL A 162 -1.72 8.85 -5.23
C VAL A 162 -2.75 8.05 -6.03
N PHE A 163 -4.00 8.46 -5.95
CA PHE A 163 -5.12 7.86 -6.69
C PHE A 163 -5.91 8.93 -7.41
N PHE A 164 -6.22 8.66 -8.67
CA PHE A 164 -7.05 9.50 -9.52
C PHE A 164 -8.39 8.82 -9.73
N ASP A 165 -9.46 9.58 -9.52
CA ASP A 165 -10.83 9.07 -9.61
C ASP A 165 -11.77 10.17 -10.13
N HIS A 166 -13.02 9.82 -10.39
CA HIS A 166 -14.10 10.75 -10.69
C HIS A 166 -15.42 10.27 -10.05
N ASP A 167 -16.37 11.17 -9.96
CA ASP A 167 -17.66 10.93 -9.31
C ASP A 167 -18.69 10.16 -10.17
N LYS A 168 -18.32 9.71 -11.36
CA LYS A 168 -19.21 9.07 -12.34
C LYS A 168 -20.43 9.92 -12.75
N GLY A 169 -20.30 11.25 -12.61
CA GLY A 169 -21.37 12.19 -12.96
C GLY A 169 -22.51 12.29 -11.95
N LYS A 170 -22.38 11.72 -10.77
CA LYS A 170 -23.47 11.65 -9.77
C LYS A 170 -23.65 12.94 -8.96
N THR A 171 -22.60 13.71 -8.78
CA THR A 171 -22.60 14.87 -7.87
C THR A 171 -23.29 16.10 -8.50
N HIS A 172 -23.18 16.27 -9.79
CA HIS A 172 -23.78 17.41 -10.51
C HIS A 172 -24.92 16.98 -11.42
N SER A 173 -25.99 17.76 -11.48
CA SER A 173 -27.19 17.46 -12.28
C SER A 173 -26.93 17.35 -13.79
N SER A 174 -25.89 18.00 -14.30
CA SER A 174 -25.50 17.95 -15.72
C SER A 174 -24.83 16.64 -16.14
N GLY A 175 -24.53 15.74 -15.21
CA GLY A 175 -23.79 14.51 -15.47
C GLY A 175 -22.30 14.70 -15.76
N LYS A 176 -21.75 15.89 -15.53
CA LYS A 176 -20.34 16.22 -15.74
C LYS A 176 -19.43 15.40 -14.83
N LEU A 177 -18.38 14.83 -15.39
CA LEU A 177 -17.37 14.11 -14.62
C LEU A 177 -16.49 15.09 -13.86
N LEU A 178 -16.49 14.99 -12.54
CA LEU A 178 -15.64 15.78 -11.65
C LEU A 178 -14.45 14.93 -11.24
N PHE A 179 -13.31 15.18 -11.84
CA PHE A 179 -12.08 14.45 -11.55
C PHE A 179 -11.47 14.90 -10.22
N ALA A 180 -10.92 13.97 -9.50
CA ALA A 180 -10.23 14.19 -8.24
C ALA A 180 -8.96 13.37 -8.13
N ALA A 181 -7.95 13.92 -7.48
CA ALA A 181 -6.74 13.20 -7.09
C ALA A 181 -6.64 13.19 -5.56
N ARG A 182 -6.22 12.07 -5.01
CA ARG A 182 -6.04 11.92 -3.56
C ARG A 182 -4.67 11.38 -3.26
N VAL A 183 -3.89 12.13 -2.48
CA VAL A 183 -2.61 11.68 -1.95
C VAL A 183 -2.85 11.13 -0.55
N ILE A 184 -2.66 9.83 -0.37
CA ILE A 184 -2.86 9.14 0.89
C ILE A 184 -1.49 8.76 1.44
N PRO A 185 -1.05 9.33 2.58
CA PRO A 185 0.16 8.91 3.26
C PRO A 185 -0.10 7.65 4.10
N TYR A 186 0.96 6.98 4.46
CA TYR A 186 0.90 5.94 5.49
C TYR A 186 0.54 6.54 6.86
N ARG A 187 1.11 7.69 7.17
CA ARG A 187 0.85 8.49 8.36
C ARG A 187 0.99 9.98 8.04
N GLY A 188 -0.02 10.76 8.29
CA GLY A 188 -0.02 12.21 8.06
C GLY A 188 -1.33 12.73 7.49
N SER A 189 -1.29 13.97 7.02
CA SER A 189 -2.45 14.65 6.46
C SER A 189 -2.72 14.22 5.02
N TRP A 190 -3.99 14.04 4.68
CA TRP A 190 -4.44 13.75 3.33
C TRP A 190 -4.52 15.03 2.49
N LEU A 191 -4.13 14.94 1.24
CA LEU A 191 -4.27 16.01 0.26
C LEU A 191 -5.21 15.54 -0.85
N ASP A 192 -6.34 16.23 -0.98
CA ASP A 192 -7.30 16.00 -2.07
C ASP A 192 -7.22 17.19 -3.03
N ILE A 193 -7.13 16.92 -4.32
CA ILE A 193 -7.18 17.93 -5.37
C ILE A 193 -8.36 17.58 -6.26
N GLU A 194 -9.32 18.47 -6.41
CA GLU A 194 -10.58 18.19 -7.08
C GLU A 194 -10.99 19.31 -8.05
N PHE A 195 -11.69 18.93 -9.11
CA PHE A 195 -12.37 19.87 -10.00
C PHE A 195 -13.75 20.22 -9.46
N ASP A 196 -14.11 21.48 -9.58
CA ASP A 196 -15.47 21.94 -9.34
C ASP A 196 -16.31 21.88 -10.64
N ALA A 197 -17.63 22.03 -10.51
CA ALA A 197 -18.55 22.09 -11.65
C ALA A 197 -18.22 23.22 -12.64
N LYS A 198 -17.56 24.27 -12.17
CA LYS A 198 -17.08 25.41 -12.97
C LYS A 198 -15.68 25.20 -13.58
N ASP A 199 -15.13 23.99 -13.50
CA ASP A 199 -13.76 23.66 -13.94
C ASP A 199 -12.63 24.42 -13.22
N ILE A 200 -12.88 24.83 -12.00
CA ILE A 200 -11.87 25.40 -11.11
C ILE A 200 -11.27 24.27 -10.26
N VAL A 201 -9.97 24.25 -10.12
CA VAL A 201 -9.26 23.22 -9.34
C VAL A 201 -9.10 23.70 -7.90
N PHE A 202 -9.55 22.88 -6.97
CA PHE A 202 -9.45 23.13 -5.53
C PHE A 202 -8.56 22.09 -4.85
N ALA A 203 -7.86 22.53 -3.82
CA ALA A 203 -7.17 21.65 -2.90
C ALA A 203 -7.92 21.58 -1.56
N ARG A 204 -7.91 20.41 -0.95
CA ARG A 204 -8.53 20.16 0.36
C ARG A 204 -7.56 19.38 1.21
N ILE A 205 -7.25 19.87 2.39
CA ILE A 205 -6.34 19.23 3.34
C ILE A 205 -7.19 18.64 4.47
N ASP A 206 -7.02 17.36 4.77
CA ASP A 206 -7.75 16.63 5.83
C ASP A 206 -9.28 16.81 5.78
N ARG A 207 -9.84 16.88 4.57
CA ARG A 207 -11.28 17.13 4.33
C ARG A 207 -11.84 18.42 4.95
N ARG A 208 -10.98 19.38 5.21
CA ARG A 208 -11.34 20.73 5.64
C ARG A 208 -11.96 21.52 4.48
N ARG A 209 -12.24 22.80 4.71
CA ARG A 209 -12.75 23.68 3.65
C ARG A 209 -11.79 23.70 2.46
N LYS A 210 -12.32 23.67 1.25
CA LYS A 210 -11.54 23.74 0.01
C LYS A 210 -10.93 25.13 -0.21
N ILE A 211 -9.73 25.14 -0.73
CA ILE A 211 -9.00 26.33 -1.17
C ILE A 211 -8.63 26.19 -2.64
N PRO A 212 -8.47 27.27 -3.42
CA PRO A 212 -7.94 27.15 -4.77
C PRO A 212 -6.56 26.48 -4.77
N VAL A 213 -6.31 25.62 -5.73
CA VAL A 213 -5.02 24.91 -5.80
C VAL A 213 -3.84 25.86 -6.03
N THR A 214 -4.10 27.02 -6.64
CA THR A 214 -3.10 28.05 -6.81
C THR A 214 -2.62 28.64 -5.48
N SER A 215 -3.49 28.76 -4.48
CA SER A 215 -3.07 29.13 -3.12
C SER A 215 -2.07 28.14 -2.54
N LEU A 216 -2.28 26.84 -2.76
CA LEU A 216 -1.30 25.82 -2.36
C LEU A 216 0.04 26.01 -3.11
N MET A 217 0.00 26.29 -4.40
CA MET A 217 1.21 26.53 -5.20
C MET A 217 1.95 27.82 -4.78
N PHE A 218 1.24 28.87 -4.43
CA PHE A 218 1.87 30.06 -3.84
C PHE A 218 2.56 29.76 -2.51
N ALA A 219 1.91 28.97 -1.66
CA ALA A 219 2.51 28.52 -0.40
C ALA A 219 3.78 27.68 -0.59
N LEU A 220 3.87 26.92 -1.69
CA LEU A 220 5.07 26.20 -2.10
C LEU A 220 6.21 27.10 -2.61
N GLY A 221 5.96 28.38 -2.77
CA GLY A 221 6.96 29.36 -3.21
C GLY A 221 7.00 29.62 -4.71
N LEU A 222 5.95 29.26 -5.44
CA LEU A 222 5.77 29.62 -6.85
C LEU A 222 5.08 30.99 -6.96
N ASP A 223 5.46 31.77 -7.96
CA ASP A 223 4.71 32.96 -8.37
C ASP A 223 3.74 32.65 -9.52
N GLY A 224 2.90 33.60 -9.90
CA GLY A 224 1.89 33.39 -10.95
C GLY A 224 2.48 32.99 -12.30
N GLU A 225 3.61 33.58 -12.68
CA GLU A 225 4.30 33.27 -13.93
C GLU A 225 4.90 31.87 -13.91
N GLN A 226 5.52 31.46 -12.80
CA GLN A 226 6.07 30.12 -12.61
C GLN A 226 4.98 29.05 -12.63
N ILE A 227 3.83 29.34 -12.03
CA ILE A 227 2.65 28.45 -12.06
C ILE A 227 2.21 28.21 -13.51
N LEU A 228 2.01 29.27 -14.26
CA LEU A 228 1.57 29.16 -15.66
C LEU A 228 2.62 28.46 -16.54
N SER A 229 3.90 28.75 -16.36
CA SER A 229 4.97 28.10 -17.11
C SER A 229 5.13 26.61 -16.81
N THR A 230 4.73 26.17 -15.61
CA THR A 230 4.75 24.76 -15.22
C THR A 230 3.67 23.96 -15.95
N PHE A 231 2.49 24.51 -16.16
CA PHE A 231 1.35 23.80 -16.74
C PHE A 231 1.15 24.03 -18.23
N TYR A 232 1.58 25.16 -18.75
CA TYR A 232 1.35 25.56 -20.14
C TYR A 232 2.65 25.86 -20.85
N LYS A 233 2.71 25.50 -22.12
CA LYS A 233 3.82 25.90 -22.99
C LYS A 233 3.67 27.37 -23.37
N LYS A 234 4.78 28.07 -23.41
CA LYS A 234 4.85 29.44 -23.88
C LYS A 234 5.06 29.44 -25.39
N ILE A 235 4.25 30.18 -26.12
CA ILE A 235 4.37 30.39 -27.55
C ILE A 235 4.61 31.87 -27.79
N ILE A 236 5.68 32.17 -28.53
CA ILE A 236 6.01 33.56 -28.88
C ILE A 236 5.40 33.87 -30.24
N TYR A 237 4.47 34.82 -30.25
CA TYR A 237 3.87 35.36 -31.45
C TYR A 237 4.68 36.58 -31.90
N LYS A 238 5.18 36.57 -33.14
CA LYS A 238 5.99 37.63 -33.69
C LYS A 238 5.20 38.51 -34.59
N ARG A 239 5.33 39.84 -34.46
CA ARG A 239 4.65 40.79 -35.30
C ARG A 239 5.25 40.86 -36.70
N GLY A 240 4.43 40.58 -37.73
CA GLY A 240 4.77 40.73 -39.12
C GLY A 240 4.14 41.98 -39.75
N LYS A 241 4.36 42.21 -41.04
CA LYS A 241 3.85 43.38 -41.75
C LYS A 241 2.32 43.37 -41.89
N GLU A 242 1.68 42.20 -41.91
CA GLU A 242 0.25 41.99 -42.18
C GLU A 242 -0.49 41.24 -41.07
N GLY A 243 0.07 41.10 -39.91
CA GLY A 243 -0.50 40.37 -38.77
C GLY A 243 0.55 39.69 -37.94
N TRP A 244 0.12 38.73 -37.10
CA TRP A 244 0.99 37.98 -36.19
C TRP A 244 1.41 36.66 -36.77
N ARG A 245 2.68 36.33 -36.65
CA ARG A 245 3.25 35.05 -37.08
C ARG A 245 3.31 34.07 -35.90
N VAL A 246 2.69 32.90 -36.06
CA VAL A 246 2.62 31.85 -35.05
C VAL A 246 3.35 30.61 -35.57
N PRO A 247 4.24 29.96 -34.82
CA PRO A 247 4.83 28.69 -35.20
C PRO A 247 3.75 27.61 -35.43
N PHE A 248 3.86 26.85 -36.52
CA PHE A 248 2.94 25.75 -36.82
C PHE A 248 3.46 24.43 -36.22
N ASP A 249 2.64 23.79 -35.39
CA ASP A 249 2.91 22.46 -34.84
C ASP A 249 1.71 21.55 -35.12
N ALA A 250 1.93 20.50 -35.89
CA ALA A 250 0.90 19.55 -36.28
C ALA A 250 0.24 18.82 -35.08
N SER A 251 0.94 18.72 -33.98
CA SER A 251 0.42 18.03 -32.77
C SER A 251 -0.72 18.78 -32.08
N ARG A 252 -0.80 20.08 -32.28
CA ARG A 252 -1.87 20.93 -31.70
C ARG A 252 -3.24 20.73 -32.34
N PHE A 253 -3.30 20.25 -33.58
CA PHE A 253 -4.51 20.22 -34.39
C PHE A 253 -5.20 18.85 -34.42
N ARG A 254 -5.48 18.27 -33.26
CA ARG A 254 -6.25 17.05 -33.16
C ARG A 254 -7.75 17.34 -33.23
N GLY A 255 -8.39 17.01 -34.36
CA GLY A 255 -9.83 17.15 -34.50
C GLY A 255 -10.36 18.58 -34.50
N TYR A 256 -9.51 19.55 -34.79
CA TYR A 256 -9.83 20.98 -34.81
C TYR A 256 -10.63 21.31 -36.09
N SER A 257 -11.77 21.99 -35.91
CA SER A 257 -12.48 22.62 -37.00
C SER A 257 -12.10 24.09 -37.07
N THR A 258 -11.56 24.55 -38.19
CA THR A 258 -11.11 25.91 -38.33
C THR A 258 -12.31 26.87 -38.42
N VAL A 259 -12.29 27.90 -37.58
CA VAL A 259 -13.29 28.97 -37.61
C VAL A 259 -12.95 29.97 -38.72
N ASN A 260 -11.67 30.25 -38.92
CA ASN A 260 -11.10 31.14 -39.91
C ASN A 260 -10.18 30.39 -40.86
N ASP A 261 -9.89 31.01 -42.02
CA ASP A 261 -8.94 30.46 -42.97
C ASP A 261 -7.52 30.37 -42.40
N LEU A 262 -6.86 29.24 -42.53
CA LEU A 262 -5.46 29.11 -42.14
C LEU A 262 -4.57 29.64 -43.28
N ILE A 263 -3.79 30.65 -43.03
CA ILE A 263 -2.93 31.34 -44.00
C ILE A 263 -1.46 31.08 -43.65
N ASP A 264 -0.69 30.67 -44.65
CA ASP A 264 0.76 30.56 -44.50
C ASP A 264 1.41 31.93 -44.32
N ALA A 265 2.19 32.10 -43.24
CA ALA A 265 2.86 33.36 -42.93
C ALA A 265 3.96 33.75 -43.93
N ASP A 266 4.57 32.76 -44.59
CA ASP A 266 5.68 33.01 -45.54
C ASP A 266 5.19 33.26 -46.98
N THR A 267 4.13 32.57 -47.40
CA THR A 267 3.62 32.64 -48.79
C THR A 267 2.33 33.46 -48.96
N GLY A 268 1.62 33.74 -47.84
CA GLY A 268 0.33 34.42 -47.85
C GLY A 268 -0.81 33.62 -48.47
N LYS A 269 -0.64 32.35 -48.76
CA LYS A 269 -1.65 31.49 -49.39
C LYS A 269 -2.53 30.85 -48.31
N VAL A 270 -3.82 30.68 -48.62
CA VAL A 270 -4.74 29.91 -47.77
C VAL A 270 -4.42 28.44 -47.86
N VAL A 271 -4.03 27.84 -46.73
CA VAL A 271 -3.67 26.44 -46.63
C VAL A 271 -4.88 25.58 -46.34
N LEU A 272 -5.84 26.08 -45.57
CA LEU A 272 -7.10 25.44 -45.24
C LEU A 272 -8.21 26.50 -45.10
N GLU A 273 -9.33 26.27 -45.76
CA GLU A 273 -10.50 27.14 -45.68
C GLU A 273 -11.27 27.00 -44.40
N ALA A 274 -11.93 28.03 -43.94
CA ALA A 274 -12.78 28.02 -42.74
C ALA A 274 -13.85 26.93 -42.79
N GLY A 275 -14.12 26.28 -41.68
CA GLY A 275 -15.14 25.20 -41.54
C GLY A 275 -14.67 23.84 -41.94
N LYS A 276 -13.48 23.66 -42.48
CA LYS A 276 -12.91 22.34 -42.76
C LYS A 276 -12.23 21.75 -41.54
N LYS A 277 -12.41 20.43 -41.34
CA LYS A 277 -11.83 19.71 -40.22
C LYS A 277 -10.36 19.35 -40.51
N LEU A 278 -9.46 19.79 -39.66
CA LEU A 278 -8.05 19.45 -39.74
C LEU A 278 -7.78 18.15 -38.97
N THR A 279 -7.37 17.10 -39.66
CA THR A 279 -6.97 15.84 -39.06
C THR A 279 -5.47 15.85 -38.73
N VAL A 280 -5.06 15.03 -37.76
CA VAL A 280 -3.63 14.89 -37.39
C VAL A 280 -2.79 14.49 -38.62
N ARG A 281 -3.34 13.66 -39.50
CA ARG A 281 -2.66 13.20 -40.72
C ARG A 281 -2.48 14.35 -41.71
N SER A 282 -3.53 15.15 -41.94
CA SER A 282 -3.42 16.31 -42.84
C SER A 282 -2.51 17.41 -42.29
N ALA A 283 -2.51 17.64 -40.97
CA ALA A 283 -1.60 18.57 -40.33
C ALA A 283 -0.12 18.14 -40.46
N ARG A 284 0.20 16.87 -40.29
CA ARG A 284 1.55 16.31 -40.53
C ARG A 284 1.98 16.47 -41.97
N GLN A 285 1.07 16.18 -42.94
CA GLN A 285 1.38 16.38 -44.36
C GLN A 285 1.66 17.84 -44.72
N MET A 286 0.95 18.79 -44.07
CA MET A 286 1.22 20.22 -44.24
C MET A 286 2.58 20.61 -43.69
N GLN A 287 2.95 20.09 -42.54
CA GLN A 287 4.27 20.32 -41.93
C GLN A 287 5.40 19.74 -42.78
N GLU A 288 5.23 18.54 -43.32
CA GLU A 288 6.17 17.88 -44.24
C GLU A 288 6.34 18.64 -45.53
N LYS A 289 5.28 19.31 -46.04
CA LYS A 289 5.30 20.18 -47.23
C LYS A 289 5.97 21.54 -47.01
N GLY A 290 6.46 21.81 -45.78
CA GLY A 290 7.24 22.99 -45.45
C GLY A 290 6.48 24.14 -44.79
N LEU A 291 5.26 23.91 -44.30
CA LEU A 291 4.52 24.89 -43.50
C LEU A 291 5.17 25.08 -42.13
N LYS A 292 5.79 26.20 -41.88
CA LYS A 292 6.51 26.51 -40.65
C LYS A 292 5.78 27.43 -39.69
N ALA A 293 4.97 28.35 -40.23
CA ALA A 293 4.26 29.33 -39.44
C ALA A 293 2.94 29.73 -40.11
N LEU A 294 1.97 30.11 -39.26
CA LEU A 294 0.67 30.62 -39.68
C LEU A 294 0.60 32.10 -39.40
N ARG A 295 -0.20 32.84 -40.22
CA ARG A 295 -0.53 34.24 -40.00
C ARG A 295 -1.87 34.32 -39.26
N MET A 296 -1.89 35.09 -38.20
CA MET A 296 -3.11 35.39 -37.43
C MET A 296 -3.40 36.89 -37.43
N SER A 297 -4.68 37.26 -37.52
CA SER A 297 -5.11 38.63 -37.38
C SER A 297 -5.19 39.06 -35.90
N ASP A 298 -5.26 40.38 -35.67
CA ASP A 298 -5.44 40.94 -34.32
C ASP A 298 -6.74 40.46 -33.66
N GLU A 299 -7.79 40.22 -34.43
CA GLU A 299 -9.08 39.74 -33.94
C GLU A 299 -8.99 38.28 -33.44
N GLU A 300 -8.14 37.44 -34.04
CA GLU A 300 -7.91 36.02 -33.65
C GLU A 300 -7.11 35.92 -32.38
N LEU A 301 -6.36 36.96 -31.98
CA LEU A 301 -5.62 36.99 -30.73
C LEU A 301 -6.48 37.31 -29.50
N VAL A 302 -7.64 37.93 -29.69
CA VAL A 302 -8.57 38.20 -28.60
C VAL A 302 -9.08 36.92 -28.01
N GLY A 303 -9.00 36.80 -26.69
CA GLY A 303 -9.37 35.62 -25.97
C GLY A 303 -8.20 34.66 -25.62
N ASN A 304 -6.99 34.92 -26.10
CA ASN A 304 -5.80 34.24 -25.66
C ASN A 304 -5.26 34.86 -24.36
N TYR A 305 -4.38 34.13 -23.69
CA TYR A 305 -3.86 34.50 -22.37
C TYR A 305 -2.36 34.80 -22.45
N VAL A 306 -1.93 35.81 -21.72
CA VAL A 306 -0.54 36.26 -21.67
C VAL A 306 0.29 35.29 -20.79
N ALA A 307 1.44 34.84 -21.26
CA ALA A 307 2.31 33.91 -20.55
C ALA A 307 3.23 34.56 -19.51
N GLU A 308 3.61 35.81 -19.74
CA GLU A 308 4.51 36.58 -18.87
C GLU A 308 3.98 37.97 -18.64
N ASP A 309 4.48 38.63 -17.58
CA ASP A 309 4.14 40.04 -17.34
C ASP A 309 4.67 40.92 -18.47
N LEU A 310 3.78 41.71 -19.08
CA LEU A 310 4.15 42.63 -20.10
C LEU A 310 4.47 43.99 -19.45
N VAL A 311 5.76 44.31 -19.39
CA VAL A 311 6.28 45.50 -18.72
C VAL A 311 6.93 46.45 -19.74
N ASN A 312 6.68 47.73 -19.59
CA ASN A 312 7.38 48.74 -20.39
C ASN A 312 8.85 48.83 -19.94
N PRO A 313 9.82 48.51 -20.83
CA PRO A 313 11.24 48.51 -20.45
C PRO A 313 11.80 49.87 -20.07
N LYS A 314 11.07 50.98 -20.43
CA LYS A 314 11.53 52.34 -20.14
C LYS A 314 10.90 52.94 -18.88
N THR A 315 9.63 52.64 -18.63
CA THR A 315 8.88 53.24 -17.51
C THR A 315 8.62 52.27 -16.37
N GLY A 316 8.78 50.98 -16.60
CA GLY A 316 8.44 49.95 -15.61
C GLY A 316 6.93 49.75 -15.40
N GLU A 317 6.09 50.35 -16.25
CA GLU A 317 4.65 50.17 -16.18
C GLU A 317 4.22 48.82 -16.68
N ILE A 318 3.36 48.12 -15.91
CA ILE A 318 2.83 46.81 -16.25
C ILE A 318 1.56 46.96 -17.07
N TYR A 319 1.56 46.55 -18.33
CA TYR A 319 0.38 46.59 -19.20
C TYR A 319 -0.56 45.42 -18.99
N ALA A 320 -0.03 44.23 -18.75
CA ALA A 320 -0.77 43.05 -18.42
C ALA A 320 0.06 42.11 -17.54
N GLU A 321 -0.57 41.53 -16.55
CA GLU A 321 0.04 40.49 -15.71
C GLU A 321 -0.07 39.12 -16.38
N ALA A 322 0.79 38.18 -16.01
CA ALA A 322 0.75 36.82 -16.51
C ALA A 322 -0.62 36.16 -16.23
N GLY A 323 -1.22 35.56 -17.25
CA GLY A 323 -2.53 34.95 -17.18
C GLY A 323 -3.73 35.83 -17.48
N GLU A 324 -3.53 37.12 -17.75
CA GLU A 324 -4.61 38.01 -18.19
C GLU A 324 -5.04 37.67 -19.62
N GLU A 325 -6.33 37.83 -19.89
CA GLU A 325 -6.93 37.66 -21.20
C GLU A 325 -6.60 38.87 -22.08
N ILE A 326 -6.25 38.62 -23.33
CA ILE A 326 -6.03 39.66 -24.30
C ILE A 326 -7.37 40.23 -24.75
N THR A 327 -7.58 41.55 -24.50
CA THR A 327 -8.73 42.28 -24.96
C THR A 327 -8.35 43.18 -26.13
N GLU A 328 -9.32 43.67 -26.88
CA GLU A 328 -9.09 44.62 -27.96
C GLU A 328 -8.39 45.91 -27.50
N LYS A 329 -8.71 46.37 -26.28
CA LYS A 329 -8.07 47.54 -25.67
C LYS A 329 -6.59 47.30 -25.39
N LEU A 330 -6.26 46.11 -24.86
CA LEU A 330 -4.88 45.72 -24.58
C LEU A 330 -4.05 45.60 -25.86
N LEU A 331 -4.63 45.01 -26.92
CA LEU A 331 -4.00 44.93 -28.23
C LEU A 331 -3.71 46.30 -28.83
N LYS A 332 -4.62 47.25 -28.71
CA LYS A 332 -4.38 48.62 -29.16
C LYS A 332 -3.20 49.28 -28.44
N VAL A 333 -3.15 49.13 -27.11
CA VAL A 333 -2.04 49.65 -26.30
C VAL A 333 -0.70 49.01 -26.69
N LEU A 334 -0.68 47.69 -26.86
CA LEU A 334 0.54 46.96 -27.27
C LEU A 334 0.99 47.32 -28.67
N ASN A 335 0.06 47.56 -29.59
CA ASN A 335 0.36 47.97 -30.94
C ASN A 335 0.94 49.42 -31.00
N GLU A 336 0.40 50.32 -30.19
CA GLU A 336 0.89 51.69 -30.05
C GLU A 336 2.31 51.73 -29.45
N GLN A 337 2.60 50.85 -28.52
CA GLN A 337 3.92 50.73 -27.85
C GLN A 337 4.96 49.95 -28.67
N GLY A 338 4.56 49.37 -29.80
CA GLY A 338 5.49 48.73 -30.74
C GLY A 338 6.04 47.39 -30.27
N TYR A 339 5.31 46.60 -29.48
CA TYR A 339 5.72 45.24 -29.10
C TYR A 339 5.87 44.34 -30.34
N LYS A 340 7.04 43.70 -30.45
CA LYS A 340 7.37 42.81 -31.57
C LYS A 340 7.09 41.33 -31.26
N ASP A 341 7.32 40.92 -30.02
CA ASP A 341 7.16 39.58 -29.54
C ASP A 341 6.10 39.55 -28.45
N LEU A 342 5.09 38.72 -28.60
CA LEU A 342 4.00 38.56 -27.63
C LEU A 342 4.03 37.11 -27.12
N PRO A 343 4.46 36.86 -25.87
CA PRO A 343 4.41 35.53 -25.28
C PRO A 343 3.00 35.18 -24.83
N LEU A 344 2.43 34.14 -25.36
CA LEU A 344 1.09 33.65 -25.03
C LEU A 344 1.13 32.20 -24.53
N LEU A 345 0.12 31.86 -23.73
CA LEU A 345 -0.06 30.47 -23.28
C LEU A 345 -0.69 29.63 -24.40
N ASP A 346 -0.23 28.37 -24.48
CA ASP A 346 -0.78 27.37 -25.40
C ASP A 346 -2.08 26.77 -24.84
N ILE A 347 -3.17 27.53 -24.92
CA ILE A 347 -4.50 27.13 -24.49
C ILE A 347 -5.45 27.23 -25.69
N ASP A 348 -5.95 26.12 -26.17
CA ASP A 348 -6.87 26.06 -27.31
C ASP A 348 -8.32 25.76 -26.92
N HIS A 349 -8.60 25.48 -25.65
CA HIS A 349 -9.90 25.09 -25.08
C HIS A 349 -10.50 23.79 -25.67
N VAL A 350 -9.78 23.10 -26.55
CA VAL A 350 -10.19 21.84 -27.16
C VAL A 350 -9.35 20.67 -26.61
N ASN A 351 -8.03 20.75 -26.78
CA ASN A 351 -7.08 19.72 -26.32
C ASN A 351 -6.40 20.09 -25.02
N ILE A 352 -6.23 21.37 -24.76
CA ILE A 352 -5.61 21.93 -23.54
C ILE A 352 -6.59 22.95 -22.97
N GLY A 353 -7.16 22.63 -21.83
CA GLY A 353 -8.06 23.54 -21.11
C GLY A 353 -7.32 24.53 -20.21
N GLY A 354 -7.92 25.71 -20.04
CA GLY A 354 -7.36 26.76 -19.20
C GLY A 354 -7.71 26.63 -17.72
N TYR A 355 -7.72 25.43 -17.15
CA TYR A 355 -8.22 25.19 -15.79
C TYR A 355 -7.36 25.88 -14.72
N ILE A 356 -6.06 25.76 -14.81
CA ILE A 356 -5.13 26.37 -13.84
C ILE A 356 -5.13 27.90 -14.01
N ARG A 357 -5.18 28.40 -15.24
CA ARG A 357 -5.32 29.84 -15.51
C ARG A 357 -6.60 30.39 -14.89
N ASN A 358 -7.74 29.72 -15.09
CA ASN A 358 -9.01 30.12 -14.54
C ASN A 358 -9.01 30.09 -13.01
N THR A 359 -8.36 29.11 -12.43
CA THR A 359 -8.18 28.99 -10.98
C THR A 359 -7.30 30.12 -10.44
N LEU A 360 -6.22 30.46 -11.13
CA LEU A 360 -5.36 31.58 -10.77
C LEU A 360 -6.10 32.92 -10.80
N HIS A 361 -6.95 33.13 -11.81
CA HIS A 361 -7.77 34.33 -11.92
C HIS A 361 -8.85 34.40 -10.83
N ALA A 362 -9.41 33.28 -10.44
CA ALA A 362 -10.42 33.19 -9.38
C ALA A 362 -9.83 33.26 -7.97
N ASP A 363 -8.54 33.04 -7.81
CA ASP A 363 -7.85 33.07 -6.52
C ASP A 363 -7.68 34.51 -6.02
N LYS A 364 -8.02 34.73 -4.76
CA LYS A 364 -7.85 36.01 -4.08
C LYS A 364 -6.43 36.24 -3.58
N ASN A 365 -5.68 35.17 -3.37
CA ASN A 365 -4.31 35.21 -2.86
C ASN A 365 -3.34 35.39 -4.02
N MET A 366 -2.49 36.42 -3.94
CA MET A 366 -1.49 36.74 -4.97
C MET A 366 -0.05 36.54 -4.47
N THR A 367 0.13 36.43 -3.17
CA THR A 367 1.45 36.30 -2.54
C THR A 367 1.54 35.01 -1.72
N ARG A 368 2.77 34.56 -1.47
CA ARG A 368 3.03 33.43 -0.61
C ARG A 368 2.48 33.64 0.81
N GLU A 369 2.62 34.85 1.34
CA GLU A 369 2.19 35.19 2.69
C GLU A 369 0.68 35.07 2.85
N ASP A 370 -0.07 35.62 1.91
CA ASP A 370 -1.55 35.56 1.90
C ASP A 370 -2.03 34.10 1.79
N ALA A 371 -1.36 33.30 0.96
CA ALA A 371 -1.67 31.88 0.81
C ALA A 371 -1.40 31.09 2.10
N LEU A 372 -0.29 31.34 2.78
CA LEU A 372 0.02 30.71 4.06
C LEU A 372 -0.99 31.10 5.13
N PHE A 373 -1.41 32.34 5.20
CA PHE A 373 -2.43 32.80 6.14
C PHE A 373 -3.79 32.16 5.87
N ASP A 374 -4.16 31.99 4.63
CA ASP A 374 -5.43 31.36 4.25
C ASP A 374 -5.42 29.88 4.62
N ILE A 375 -4.34 29.16 4.34
CA ILE A 375 -4.15 27.76 4.76
C ILE A 375 -4.21 27.64 6.29
N TYR A 376 -3.56 28.54 7.02
CA TYR A 376 -3.59 28.54 8.48
C TYR A 376 -5.01 28.73 9.03
N ARG A 377 -5.78 29.67 8.46
CA ARG A 377 -7.17 29.90 8.85
C ARG A 377 -8.07 28.68 8.58
N VAL A 378 -7.82 27.97 7.49
CA VAL A 378 -8.56 26.74 7.15
C VAL A 378 -8.24 25.62 8.13
N MET A 379 -6.96 25.45 8.47
CA MET A 379 -6.52 24.37 9.36
C MET A 379 -6.81 24.63 10.84
N ARG A 380 -6.71 25.87 11.26
CA ARG A 380 -6.95 26.31 12.65
C ARG A 380 -7.92 27.48 12.71
N PRO A 381 -9.23 27.24 12.57
CA PRO A 381 -10.24 28.28 12.63
C PRO A 381 -10.23 29.00 13.99
N GLY A 382 -10.33 30.33 13.96
CA GLY A 382 -10.43 31.15 15.17
C GLY A 382 -9.13 31.56 15.83
N GLU A 383 -7.98 31.08 15.35
CA GLU A 383 -6.67 31.54 15.83
C GLU A 383 -6.14 32.67 14.93
N PRO A 384 -5.55 33.76 15.51
CA PRO A 384 -4.94 34.79 14.71
C PRO A 384 -3.65 34.26 14.05
N PRO A 385 -3.51 34.36 12.69
CA PRO A 385 -2.33 33.87 12.01
C PRO A 385 -1.12 34.80 12.23
N THR A 386 0.05 34.20 12.47
CA THR A 386 1.34 34.87 12.37
C THR A 386 2.14 34.23 11.26
N LEU A 387 3.03 34.97 10.61
CA LEU A 387 3.79 34.44 9.47
C LEU A 387 4.61 33.20 9.87
N ASP A 388 5.30 33.26 11.02
CA ASP A 388 6.13 32.15 11.51
C ASP A 388 5.30 30.92 11.87
N SER A 389 4.16 31.11 12.53
CA SER A 389 3.24 30.01 12.85
C SER A 389 2.63 29.35 11.62
N ALA A 390 2.23 30.16 10.64
CA ALA A 390 1.66 29.67 9.38
C ALA A 390 2.68 28.89 8.57
N GLN A 391 3.91 29.39 8.48
CA GLN A 391 4.99 28.71 7.78
C GLN A 391 5.40 27.41 8.47
N ALA A 392 5.52 27.41 9.79
CA ALA A 392 5.84 26.22 10.58
C ALA A 392 4.74 25.16 10.44
N MET A 393 3.47 25.55 10.46
CA MET A 393 2.36 24.63 10.28
C MET A 393 2.34 24.02 8.87
N PHE A 394 2.50 24.85 7.83
CA PHE A 394 2.54 24.38 6.45
C PHE A 394 3.69 23.41 6.22
N GLN A 395 4.88 23.71 6.74
CA GLN A 395 6.03 22.81 6.67
C GLN A 395 5.76 21.48 7.38
N SER A 396 5.05 21.49 8.50
CA SER A 396 4.73 20.29 9.26
C SER A 396 3.66 19.40 8.64
N LEU A 397 2.83 19.93 7.72
CA LEU A 397 1.74 19.15 7.11
C LEU A 397 2.24 18.04 6.18
N PHE A 398 3.21 18.34 5.31
CA PHE A 398 3.63 17.42 4.24
C PHE A 398 5.14 17.20 4.14
N PHE A 399 5.96 18.04 4.75
CA PHE A 399 7.41 18.10 4.53
C PHE A 399 8.23 17.67 5.75
N ASP A 400 7.60 17.46 6.89
CA ASP A 400 8.25 17.03 8.12
C ASP A 400 8.19 15.51 8.24
N SER A 401 9.34 14.86 8.25
CA SER A 401 9.46 13.40 8.36
C SER A 401 8.91 12.81 9.66
N GLU A 402 8.82 13.62 10.74
CA GLU A 402 8.25 13.17 12.01
C GLU A 402 6.72 13.09 11.97
N ARG A 403 6.08 13.95 11.17
CA ARG A 403 4.62 14.09 11.11
C ARG A 403 3.98 13.53 9.86
N TYR A 404 4.75 13.37 8.80
CA TYR A 404 4.30 12.86 7.51
C TYR A 404 5.22 11.74 7.03
N ASP A 405 4.64 10.63 6.66
CA ASP A 405 5.36 9.47 6.14
C ASP A 405 4.54 8.78 5.06
N LEU A 406 5.05 8.77 3.82
CA LEU A 406 4.47 8.01 2.72
C LEU A 406 4.74 6.51 2.81
N SER A 407 5.72 6.10 3.60
CA SER A 407 6.38 4.80 3.57
C SER A 407 7.13 4.51 2.24
N ALA A 408 7.95 3.47 2.23
CA ALA A 408 8.63 3.04 1.01
C ALA A 408 7.61 2.62 -0.07
N VAL A 409 6.53 1.96 0.33
CA VAL A 409 5.43 1.54 -0.56
C VAL A 409 4.77 2.74 -1.22
N GLY A 410 4.41 3.76 -0.44
CA GLY A 410 3.79 4.98 -0.96
C GLY A 410 4.69 5.72 -1.94
N ARG A 411 5.99 5.81 -1.64
CA ARG A 411 6.97 6.44 -2.54
C ARG A 411 7.11 5.67 -3.85
N VAL A 412 7.25 4.36 -3.79
CA VAL A 412 7.35 3.52 -5.00
C VAL A 412 6.09 3.62 -5.85
N LYS A 413 4.92 3.53 -5.25
CA LYS A 413 3.63 3.66 -5.95
C LYS A 413 3.47 5.03 -6.60
N MET A 414 3.81 6.09 -5.89
CA MET A 414 3.75 7.47 -6.41
C MET A 414 4.74 7.66 -7.58
N ASN A 415 5.97 7.19 -7.46
CA ASN A 415 6.97 7.25 -8.52
C ASN A 415 6.50 6.52 -9.78
N MET A 416 5.93 5.33 -9.63
CA MET A 416 5.41 4.55 -10.77
C MET A 416 4.22 5.24 -11.44
N ARG A 417 3.31 5.80 -10.67
CA ARG A 417 2.10 6.44 -11.23
C ARG A 417 2.39 7.78 -11.90
N LEU A 418 3.30 8.56 -11.33
CA LEU A 418 3.62 9.91 -11.79
C LEU A 418 4.94 9.98 -12.61
N GLU A 419 5.58 8.83 -12.86
CA GLU A 419 6.86 8.76 -13.58
C GLU A 419 7.96 9.64 -12.96
N LEU A 420 8.08 9.55 -11.62
CA LEU A 420 9.07 10.31 -10.85
C LEU A 420 10.30 9.47 -10.51
N ASP A 421 11.47 10.11 -10.36
CA ASP A 421 12.75 9.48 -10.03
C ASP A 421 13.18 9.72 -8.57
N ALA A 422 12.25 9.94 -7.66
CA ALA A 422 12.59 10.14 -6.25
C ALA A 422 13.18 8.86 -5.63
N PRO A 423 14.22 8.95 -4.77
CA PRO A 423 14.74 7.79 -4.07
C PRO A 423 13.71 7.23 -3.08
N ASP A 424 13.68 5.92 -2.91
CA ASP A 424 12.74 5.21 -2.02
C ASP A 424 12.90 5.63 -0.54
N THR A 425 14.04 6.19 -0.18
CA THR A 425 14.33 6.71 1.16
C THR A 425 13.67 8.06 1.44
N HIS A 426 13.23 8.77 0.42
CA HIS A 426 12.54 10.05 0.56
C HIS A 426 11.05 9.83 0.84
N ARG A 427 10.67 9.82 2.10
CA ARG A 427 9.33 9.42 2.58
C ARG A 427 8.36 10.58 2.83
N THR A 428 8.76 11.80 2.53
CA THR A 428 7.91 13.01 2.61
C THR A 428 7.54 13.48 1.22
N LEU A 429 6.50 14.30 1.11
CA LEU A 429 6.17 14.96 -0.15
C LEU A 429 7.25 15.98 -0.54
N ARG A 430 7.43 16.14 -1.84
CA ARG A 430 8.25 17.22 -2.42
C ARG A 430 7.34 18.15 -3.21
N LYS A 431 7.84 19.35 -3.47
CA LYS A 431 7.17 20.31 -4.35
C LYS A 431 6.86 19.71 -5.73
N GLU A 432 7.82 18.98 -6.32
CA GLU A 432 7.70 18.29 -7.60
C GLU A 432 6.60 17.22 -7.58
N ASP A 433 6.43 16.52 -6.47
CA ASP A 433 5.37 15.50 -6.32
C ASP A 433 3.99 16.12 -6.41
N ILE A 434 3.76 17.23 -5.71
CA ILE A 434 2.47 17.94 -5.71
C ILE A 434 2.17 18.50 -7.09
N LEU A 435 3.15 19.12 -7.74
CA LEU A 435 3.01 19.64 -9.09
C LEU A 435 2.73 18.54 -10.12
N ALA A 436 3.37 17.38 -9.99
CA ALA A 436 3.10 16.24 -10.85
C ALA A 436 1.70 15.67 -10.67
N VAL A 437 1.18 15.63 -9.44
CA VAL A 437 -0.21 15.23 -9.15
C VAL A 437 -1.21 16.18 -9.83
N ILE A 438 -1.01 17.47 -9.70
CA ILE A 438 -1.89 18.48 -10.30
C ILE A 438 -1.84 18.38 -11.83
N LYS A 439 -0.65 18.24 -12.40
CA LYS A 439 -0.46 18.10 -13.85
C LYS A 439 -1.16 16.85 -14.40
N THR A 440 -1.01 15.72 -13.74
CA THR A 440 -1.67 14.48 -14.13
C THR A 440 -3.19 14.60 -14.04
N LEU A 441 -3.72 15.26 -13.02
CA LEU A 441 -5.14 15.50 -12.87
C LEU A 441 -5.70 16.41 -13.99
N VAL A 442 -4.96 17.43 -14.36
CA VAL A 442 -5.32 18.32 -15.49
C VAL A 442 -5.29 17.53 -16.81
N ASP A 443 -4.29 16.69 -17.03
CA ASP A 443 -4.19 15.84 -18.20
C ASP A 443 -5.36 14.83 -18.29
N LEU A 444 -5.79 14.26 -17.18
CA LEU A 444 -6.98 13.40 -17.11
C LEU A 444 -8.26 14.17 -17.50
N ARG A 445 -8.40 15.40 -17.04
CA ARG A 445 -9.53 16.23 -17.43
C ARG A 445 -9.53 16.54 -18.92
N ASP A 446 -8.36 16.70 -19.52
CA ASP A 446 -8.18 16.90 -20.97
C ASP A 446 -8.34 15.59 -21.78
N GLY A 447 -8.61 14.47 -21.12
CA GLY A 447 -8.82 13.16 -21.76
C GLY A 447 -7.53 12.36 -22.01
N LYS A 448 -6.42 12.75 -21.40
CA LYS A 448 -5.15 12.02 -21.50
C LYS A 448 -4.95 11.15 -20.26
N GLY A 449 -4.79 9.85 -20.46
CA GLY A 449 -4.61 8.90 -19.36
C GLY A 449 -5.92 8.28 -18.89
N GLU A 450 -5.82 7.46 -17.86
CA GLU A 450 -6.93 6.71 -17.29
C GLU A 450 -6.97 6.89 -15.77
N ILE A 451 -8.17 6.79 -15.20
CA ILE A 451 -8.35 6.80 -13.75
C ILE A 451 -7.92 5.46 -13.15
N ASP A 452 -7.55 5.49 -11.88
CA ASP A 452 -7.15 4.28 -11.16
C ASP A 452 -8.37 3.46 -10.72
N ASP A 453 -8.24 2.14 -10.79
CA ASP A 453 -9.20 1.22 -10.20
C ASP A 453 -8.84 0.97 -8.73
N ILE A 454 -9.70 1.46 -7.84
CA ILE A 454 -9.48 1.38 -6.39
C ILE A 454 -9.50 -0.05 -5.87
N ASP A 455 -10.31 -0.93 -6.50
CA ASP A 455 -10.49 -2.31 -6.06
C ASP A 455 -9.45 -3.28 -6.64
N HIS A 456 -8.58 -2.80 -7.50
CA HIS A 456 -7.45 -3.56 -8.03
C HIS A 456 -6.48 -3.93 -6.90
N LEU A 457 -6.06 -5.20 -6.81
CA LEU A 457 -5.14 -5.66 -5.77
C LEU A 457 -3.74 -5.05 -5.84
N GLY A 458 -3.39 -4.39 -6.92
CA GLY A 458 -2.22 -3.52 -6.99
C GLY A 458 -2.36 -2.21 -6.22
N ASN A 459 -3.58 -1.79 -5.90
CA ASN A 459 -3.92 -0.60 -5.14
C ASN A 459 -4.40 -0.88 -3.71
N ARG A 460 -4.60 -2.14 -3.39
CA ARG A 460 -4.95 -2.61 -2.05
C ARG A 460 -3.82 -3.48 -1.50
N ARG A 461 -3.40 -3.19 -0.29
CA ARG A 461 -2.35 -3.96 0.39
C ARG A 461 -2.85 -4.58 1.67
N VAL A 462 -2.10 -5.54 2.18
CA VAL A 462 -2.39 -6.26 3.43
C VAL A 462 -1.44 -5.79 4.52
N ARG A 463 -2.00 -5.37 5.65
CA ARG A 463 -1.26 -5.17 6.88
C ARG A 463 -1.39 -6.41 7.75
N SER A 464 -0.30 -7.12 7.93
CA SER A 464 -0.23 -8.28 8.80
C SER A 464 -0.05 -7.87 10.27
N VAL A 465 -0.06 -8.85 11.16
CA VAL A 465 0.02 -8.62 12.62
C VAL A 465 1.23 -7.79 13.04
N GLY A 466 2.39 -8.03 12.44
CA GLY A 466 3.63 -7.30 12.77
C GLY A 466 3.51 -5.80 12.50
N GLU A 467 2.96 -5.44 11.35
CA GLU A 467 2.75 -4.03 10.98
C GLU A 467 1.68 -3.35 11.85
N LEU A 468 0.60 -4.05 12.16
CA LEU A 468 -0.44 -3.56 13.06
C LEU A 468 0.11 -3.29 14.47
N MET A 469 0.92 -4.23 14.96
CA MET A 469 1.58 -4.08 16.25
C MET A 469 2.61 -2.95 16.26
N GLU A 470 3.37 -2.79 15.20
CA GLU A 470 4.33 -1.69 15.01
C GLU A 470 3.64 -0.33 15.13
N ASN A 471 2.50 -0.15 14.47
CA ASN A 471 1.75 1.09 14.50
C ASN A 471 1.24 1.43 15.91
N GLN A 472 0.73 0.45 16.63
CA GLN A 472 0.23 0.65 18.00
C GLN A 472 1.36 0.90 19.00
N TYR A 473 2.47 0.20 18.85
CA TYR A 473 3.65 0.41 19.70
C TYR A 473 4.26 1.81 19.50
N ARG A 474 4.26 2.29 18.26
CA ARG A 474 4.68 3.67 17.93
C ARG A 474 3.85 4.72 18.68
N ILE A 475 2.53 4.55 18.72
CA ILE A 475 1.64 5.45 19.48
C ILE A 475 1.99 5.44 20.96
N GLY A 476 2.23 4.27 21.52
CA GLY A 476 2.66 4.12 22.91
C GLY A 476 3.99 4.82 23.19
N LEU A 477 4.98 4.66 22.33
CA LEU A 477 6.28 5.31 22.45
C LEU A 477 6.21 6.83 22.29
N LEU A 478 5.35 7.36 21.42
CA LEU A 478 5.16 8.80 21.28
C LEU A 478 4.55 9.44 22.53
N ARG A 479 3.63 8.74 23.20
CA ARG A 479 3.11 9.17 24.52
C ARG A 479 4.20 9.16 25.57
N MET A 480 5.04 8.13 25.56
CA MET A 480 6.19 8.03 26.45
C MET A 480 7.22 9.13 26.20
N GLU A 481 7.47 9.48 24.94
CA GLU A 481 8.36 10.58 24.55
C GLU A 481 7.97 11.91 25.20
N ARG A 482 6.69 12.25 25.21
CA ARG A 482 6.20 13.47 25.86
C ARG A 482 6.51 13.47 27.35
N ALA A 483 6.24 12.35 28.01
CA ALA A 483 6.55 12.21 29.45
C ALA A 483 8.05 12.31 29.73
N ILE A 484 8.89 11.75 28.86
CA ILE A 484 10.35 11.85 28.96
C ILE A 484 10.82 13.30 28.81
N LYS A 485 10.32 14.03 27.82
CA LYS A 485 10.67 15.44 27.59
C LYS A 485 10.31 16.32 28.80
N GLU A 486 9.12 16.14 29.35
CA GLU A 486 8.71 16.84 30.56
C GLU A 486 9.62 16.52 31.76
N ARG A 487 9.97 15.25 31.91
CA ARG A 487 10.83 14.80 33.00
C ARG A 487 12.27 15.31 32.88
N MET A 488 12.82 15.30 31.67
CA MET A 488 14.16 15.86 31.39
C MET A 488 14.24 17.35 31.71
N SER A 489 13.12 18.07 31.54
CA SER A 489 13.05 19.51 31.88
C SER A 489 12.94 19.79 33.38
N SER A 490 12.37 18.86 34.15
CA SER A 490 12.03 19.06 35.57
C SER A 490 13.06 18.51 36.54
N VAL A 491 13.95 17.63 36.11
CA VAL A 491 14.92 16.93 36.98
C VAL A 491 16.35 17.37 36.67
N ASP A 492 17.22 17.28 37.70
CA ASP A 492 18.65 17.55 37.54
C ASP A 492 19.32 16.45 36.68
N ILE A 493 19.69 16.82 35.47
CA ILE A 493 20.21 15.90 34.43
C ILE A 493 21.57 15.33 34.81
N ASP A 494 22.37 16.04 35.61
CA ASP A 494 23.70 15.58 35.98
C ASP A 494 23.66 14.34 36.88
N THR A 495 22.59 14.16 37.67
CA THR A 495 22.45 13.09 38.66
C THR A 495 21.50 11.96 38.21
N VAL A 496 20.72 12.14 37.14
CA VAL A 496 19.68 11.21 36.70
C VAL A 496 20.26 10.11 35.83
N MET A 497 19.80 8.87 36.02
CA MET A 497 20.08 7.73 35.17
C MET A 497 18.96 7.56 34.11
N PRO A 498 19.23 6.94 32.95
CA PRO A 498 18.21 6.71 31.95
C PRO A 498 16.94 6.01 32.45
N GLN A 499 17.08 5.09 33.41
CA GLN A 499 15.94 4.39 34.00
C GLN A 499 14.99 5.33 34.77
N ASP A 500 15.48 6.38 35.38
CA ASP A 500 14.66 7.34 36.13
C ASP A 500 13.82 8.24 35.22
N LEU A 501 14.24 8.41 33.96
CA LEU A 501 13.55 9.22 32.98
C LEU A 501 12.38 8.47 32.31
N ILE A 502 12.41 7.14 32.31
CA ILE A 502 11.52 6.34 31.51
C ILE A 502 10.38 5.78 32.35
N ASN A 503 9.16 6.00 31.85
CA ASN A 503 7.94 5.34 32.32
C ASN A 503 7.42 4.42 31.22
N ALA A 504 7.53 3.12 31.40
CA ALA A 504 7.09 2.11 30.43
C ALA A 504 5.57 1.90 30.38
N LYS A 505 4.81 2.48 31.29
CA LYS A 505 3.35 2.28 31.37
C LYS A 505 2.58 2.67 30.10
N PRO A 506 2.83 3.80 29.42
CA PRO A 506 2.12 4.16 28.19
C PRO A 506 2.31 3.15 27.06
N ALA A 507 3.53 2.67 26.87
CA ALA A 507 3.81 1.65 25.86
C ALA A 507 3.17 0.30 26.20
N ALA A 508 3.26 -0.13 27.45
CA ALA A 508 2.60 -1.34 27.93
C ALA A 508 1.07 -1.25 27.82
N ALA A 509 0.49 -0.09 28.08
CA ALA A 509 -0.95 0.15 27.93
C ALA A 509 -1.40 0.06 26.47
N ALA A 510 -0.63 0.62 25.53
CA ALA A 510 -0.92 0.53 24.11
C ALA A 510 -0.90 -0.92 23.59
N VAL A 511 0.08 -1.70 24.01
CA VAL A 511 0.17 -3.14 23.68
C VAL A 511 -1.03 -3.91 24.23
N ARG A 512 -1.37 -3.68 25.49
CA ARG A 512 -2.51 -4.34 26.17
C ARG A 512 -3.83 -4.00 25.48
N GLU A 513 -4.05 -2.75 25.12
CA GLU A 513 -5.24 -2.30 24.42
C GLU A 513 -5.36 -2.95 23.04
N PHE A 514 -4.25 -3.03 22.30
CA PHE A 514 -4.23 -3.68 21.00
C PHE A 514 -4.62 -5.16 21.06
N PHE A 515 -3.96 -5.94 21.91
CA PHE A 515 -4.22 -7.38 22.00
C PHE A 515 -5.55 -7.71 22.68
N GLY A 516 -6.05 -6.87 23.57
CA GLY A 516 -7.27 -7.12 24.32
C GLY A 516 -8.55 -6.56 23.70
N SER A 517 -8.48 -5.38 23.09
CA SER A 517 -9.67 -4.60 22.71
C SER A 517 -9.74 -4.24 21.23
N SER A 518 -8.71 -4.52 20.42
CA SER A 518 -8.76 -4.22 18.99
C SER A 518 -9.82 -5.06 18.27
N GLN A 519 -10.48 -4.48 17.28
CA GLN A 519 -11.43 -5.19 16.42
C GLN A 519 -10.75 -6.32 15.61
N LEU A 520 -9.46 -6.20 15.32
CA LEU A 520 -8.68 -7.20 14.58
C LEU A 520 -8.13 -8.30 15.48
N SER A 521 -8.03 -8.09 16.79
CA SER A 521 -7.71 -9.11 17.77
C SER A 521 -8.98 -9.87 18.12
N GLN A 522 -9.10 -11.08 17.60
CA GLN A 522 -10.29 -11.90 17.75
C GLN A 522 -10.01 -13.17 18.56
N PHE A 523 -11.00 -13.61 19.27
CA PHE A 523 -11.01 -14.89 19.93
C PHE A 523 -10.93 -16.00 18.86
N MET A 524 -9.93 -16.87 18.93
CA MET A 524 -9.68 -17.85 17.88
C MET A 524 -10.86 -18.80 17.75
N ASP A 525 -11.34 -19.00 16.53
CA ASP A 525 -12.31 -20.03 16.20
C ASP A 525 -11.60 -21.39 16.20
N GLN A 526 -11.85 -22.17 17.22
CA GLN A 526 -11.15 -23.43 17.53
C GLN A 526 -12.10 -24.64 17.53
N THR A 527 -13.14 -24.61 16.74
CA THR A 527 -14.11 -25.73 16.63
C THR A 527 -13.43 -26.97 16.06
N ASN A 528 -12.62 -26.82 15.00
CA ASN A 528 -11.85 -27.88 14.37
C ASN A 528 -10.57 -27.30 13.76
N PRO A 529 -9.61 -28.13 13.34
CA PRO A 529 -8.35 -27.63 12.75
C PRO A 529 -8.53 -26.73 11.52
N LEU A 530 -9.53 -26.98 10.69
CA LEU A 530 -9.81 -26.18 9.52
C LEU A 530 -10.27 -24.76 9.90
N SER A 531 -11.08 -24.62 10.95
CA SER A 531 -11.54 -23.30 11.42
C SER A 531 -10.37 -22.45 11.94
N GLU A 532 -9.38 -23.05 12.59
CA GLU A 532 -8.15 -22.39 13.02
C GLU A 532 -7.35 -21.84 11.83
N ILE A 533 -7.07 -22.69 10.84
CA ILE A 533 -6.32 -22.33 9.64
C ILE A 533 -7.03 -21.21 8.88
N THR A 534 -8.33 -21.34 8.69
CA THR A 534 -9.14 -20.34 7.98
C THR A 534 -9.13 -18.98 8.70
N HIS A 535 -9.22 -19.00 10.02
CA HIS A 535 -9.17 -17.77 10.82
C HIS A 535 -7.81 -17.06 10.71
N LYS A 536 -6.71 -17.80 10.73
CA LYS A 536 -5.35 -17.25 10.59
C LYS A 536 -5.05 -16.68 9.20
N ARG A 537 -5.72 -17.17 8.17
CA ARG A 537 -5.57 -16.73 6.76
C ARG A 537 -6.62 -15.72 6.31
N ARG A 538 -7.40 -15.19 7.22
CA ARG A 538 -8.47 -14.24 6.92
C ARG A 538 -7.91 -12.86 6.62
N LEU A 539 -8.50 -12.19 5.65
CA LEU A 539 -8.23 -10.80 5.29
C LEU A 539 -9.49 -9.97 5.52
N SER A 540 -9.43 -9.04 6.44
CA SER A 540 -10.56 -8.17 6.80
C SER A 540 -10.37 -6.77 6.22
N ALA A 541 -11.40 -6.22 5.59
CA ALA A 541 -11.42 -4.81 5.17
C ALA A 541 -11.88 -3.87 6.29
N LEU A 542 -12.35 -4.42 7.40
CA LEU A 542 -12.83 -3.68 8.57
C LEU A 542 -11.69 -3.32 9.52
N GLY A 543 -11.97 -2.53 10.53
CA GLY A 543 -11.03 -2.19 11.59
C GLY A 543 -10.51 -0.75 11.52
N PRO A 544 -9.55 -0.38 12.37
CA PRO A 544 -8.98 0.97 12.40
C PRO A 544 -8.34 1.35 11.06
N GLY A 545 -8.74 2.48 10.50
CA GLY A 545 -8.27 2.94 9.18
C GLY A 545 -8.84 2.17 7.99
N GLY A 546 -9.78 1.25 8.22
CA GLY A 546 -10.49 0.49 7.20
C GLY A 546 -11.91 0.98 6.94
N LEU A 547 -12.70 0.14 6.26
CA LEU A 547 -14.10 0.41 5.93
C LEU A 547 -15.02 0.14 7.12
N THR A 548 -16.20 0.76 7.11
CA THR A 548 -17.32 0.39 7.98
C THR A 548 -18.37 -0.36 7.17
N ARG A 549 -19.10 -1.27 7.79
CA ARG A 549 -20.12 -2.10 7.12
C ARG A 549 -21.16 -1.27 6.38
N GLU A 550 -21.62 -0.19 7.00
CA GLU A 550 -22.69 0.66 6.49
C GLU A 550 -22.23 1.53 5.31
N ARG A 551 -20.92 1.87 5.26
CA ARG A 551 -20.35 2.74 4.23
C ARG A 551 -19.76 1.97 3.05
N ALA A 552 -19.63 0.65 3.16
CA ALA A 552 -19.11 -0.17 2.09
C ALA A 552 -20.17 -0.36 0.99
N GLY A 553 -19.86 0.10 -0.22
CA GLY A 553 -20.69 -0.08 -1.40
C GLY A 553 -20.56 -1.49 -1.99
N PHE A 554 -21.35 -1.77 -3.03
CA PHE A 554 -21.29 -3.06 -3.73
C PHE A 554 -19.95 -3.29 -4.45
N GLU A 555 -19.31 -2.26 -4.95
CA GLU A 555 -18.05 -2.37 -5.72
C GLU A 555 -16.91 -2.99 -4.88
N VAL A 556 -16.80 -2.63 -3.61
CA VAL A 556 -15.79 -3.19 -2.70
C VAL A 556 -16.06 -4.65 -2.33
N ARG A 557 -17.33 -5.06 -2.36
CA ARG A 557 -17.78 -6.41 -2.00
C ARG A 557 -17.73 -7.39 -3.16
N ASP A 558 -17.62 -6.90 -4.39
CA ASP A 558 -17.57 -7.72 -5.59
C ASP A 558 -16.22 -8.42 -5.77
N VAL A 559 -16.25 -9.51 -6.53
CA VAL A 559 -15.03 -10.20 -6.94
C VAL A 559 -14.40 -9.44 -8.11
N HIS A 560 -13.13 -9.08 -7.93
CA HIS A 560 -12.34 -8.40 -8.96
C HIS A 560 -11.48 -9.41 -9.75
N PRO A 561 -11.22 -9.23 -11.04
CA PRO A 561 -10.35 -10.13 -11.82
C PRO A 561 -8.95 -10.33 -11.23
N THR A 562 -8.42 -9.35 -10.53
CA THR A 562 -7.11 -9.46 -9.85
C THR A 562 -7.11 -10.36 -8.61
N HIS A 563 -8.28 -10.76 -8.14
CA HIS A 563 -8.42 -11.74 -7.05
C HIS A 563 -7.94 -13.14 -7.43
N TYR A 564 -7.81 -13.44 -8.73
CA TYR A 564 -7.37 -14.73 -9.19
C TYR A 564 -6.04 -15.16 -8.58
N GLY A 565 -6.04 -16.30 -7.92
CA GLY A 565 -4.85 -16.85 -7.25
C GLY A 565 -4.42 -16.13 -5.96
N ARG A 566 -5.10 -15.05 -5.56
CA ARG A 566 -4.76 -14.23 -4.39
C ARG A 566 -5.80 -14.26 -3.30
N ILE A 567 -7.04 -14.08 -3.67
CA ILE A 567 -8.18 -14.09 -2.75
C ILE A 567 -9.22 -15.08 -3.28
N CYS A 568 -9.72 -15.94 -2.40
CA CYS A 568 -10.76 -16.89 -2.78
C CYS A 568 -12.07 -16.16 -3.16
N PRO A 569 -12.64 -16.46 -4.33
CA PRO A 569 -13.91 -15.84 -4.76
C PRO A 569 -15.14 -16.45 -4.08
N ILE A 570 -14.99 -17.58 -3.39
CA ILE A 570 -16.08 -18.37 -2.85
C ILE A 570 -16.21 -18.17 -1.33
N GLU A 571 -15.11 -18.24 -0.60
CA GLU A 571 -15.13 -18.20 0.86
C GLU A 571 -15.28 -16.76 1.37
N THR A 572 -16.45 -16.39 1.79
CA THR A 572 -16.80 -15.12 2.45
C THR A 572 -18.00 -15.34 3.36
N PRO A 573 -18.16 -14.57 4.46
CA PRO A 573 -19.35 -14.67 5.28
C PRO A 573 -20.62 -14.35 4.51
N GLU A 574 -21.73 -14.96 4.91
CA GLU A 574 -23.06 -14.56 4.49
C GLU A 574 -23.56 -13.41 5.38
N GLY A 575 -24.30 -12.47 4.83
CA GLY A 575 -24.89 -11.37 5.56
C GLY A 575 -24.14 -10.03 5.46
N PRO A 576 -24.12 -9.21 6.53
CA PRO A 576 -23.63 -7.83 6.46
C PRO A 576 -22.15 -7.69 6.06
N ASN A 577 -21.35 -8.69 6.32
CA ASN A 577 -19.89 -8.70 6.06
C ASN A 577 -19.50 -9.36 4.75
N ILE A 578 -20.45 -9.69 3.89
CA ILE A 578 -20.15 -10.32 2.60
C ILE A 578 -19.19 -9.46 1.77
N GLY A 579 -18.15 -10.09 1.23
CA GLY A 579 -17.14 -9.42 0.42
C GLY A 579 -16.17 -8.51 1.18
N LEU A 580 -16.42 -8.20 2.45
CA LEU A 580 -15.52 -7.41 3.31
C LEU A 580 -14.52 -8.28 4.07
N ILE A 581 -14.89 -9.50 4.36
CA ILE A 581 -14.04 -10.49 5.02
C ILE A 581 -13.78 -11.60 4.02
N ASN A 582 -12.55 -11.70 3.56
CA ASN A 582 -12.12 -12.66 2.55
C ASN A 582 -11.05 -13.60 3.12
N SER A 583 -10.77 -14.66 2.40
CA SER A 583 -9.70 -15.61 2.72
C SER A 583 -8.61 -15.58 1.66
N LEU A 584 -7.36 -15.69 2.11
CA LEU A 584 -6.20 -15.79 1.24
C LEU A 584 -6.26 -17.10 0.44
N ALA A 585 -5.93 -17.06 -0.85
CA ALA A 585 -5.86 -18.25 -1.69
C ALA A 585 -4.73 -19.19 -1.25
N THR A 586 -4.84 -20.46 -1.62
CA THR A 586 -3.97 -21.53 -1.13
C THR A 586 -2.47 -21.30 -1.35
N PHE A 587 -2.08 -20.86 -2.55
CA PHE A 587 -0.69 -20.60 -2.91
C PHE A 587 -0.27 -19.14 -2.76
N ALA A 588 -1.17 -18.24 -2.37
CA ALA A 588 -0.89 -16.84 -2.22
C ALA A 588 0.02 -16.55 -1.02
N ARG A 589 0.86 -15.57 -1.18
CA ARG A 589 1.67 -15.01 -0.09
C ARG A 589 1.68 -13.48 -0.14
N VAL A 590 2.03 -12.85 0.95
CA VAL A 590 2.19 -11.40 1.06
C VAL A 590 3.66 -11.05 0.88
N ASN A 591 3.96 -10.11 -0.04
CA ASN A 591 5.33 -9.67 -0.27
C ASN A 591 5.79 -8.64 0.80
N LYS A 592 7.05 -8.21 0.70
CA LYS A 592 7.63 -7.22 1.63
C LYS A 592 6.90 -5.86 1.65
N TYR A 593 6.21 -5.51 0.57
CA TYR A 593 5.42 -4.27 0.47
C TYR A 593 3.96 -4.42 0.93
N GLY A 594 3.53 -5.63 1.23
CA GLY A 594 2.18 -5.94 1.66
C GLY A 594 1.21 -6.32 0.53
N PHE A 595 1.65 -6.41 -0.71
CA PHE A 595 0.83 -6.86 -1.83
C PHE A 595 0.77 -8.38 -1.89
N VAL A 596 -0.37 -8.91 -2.27
CA VAL A 596 -0.57 -10.35 -2.41
C VAL A 596 0.01 -10.84 -3.74
N GLU A 597 0.85 -11.85 -3.68
CA GLU A 597 1.48 -12.49 -4.84
C GLU A 597 0.98 -13.90 -5.01
N THR A 598 1.01 -14.37 -6.26
CA THR A 598 0.67 -15.75 -6.60
C THR A 598 1.75 -16.35 -7.49
N PRO A 599 2.05 -17.67 -7.39
CA PRO A 599 3.07 -18.30 -8.21
C PRO A 599 2.58 -18.64 -9.60
N TYR A 600 3.47 -18.52 -10.58
CA TYR A 600 3.25 -18.94 -11.96
C TYR A 600 4.48 -19.64 -12.51
N ARG A 601 4.25 -20.57 -13.42
CA ARG A 601 5.31 -21.26 -14.17
C ARG A 601 5.74 -20.40 -15.35
N LYS A 602 7.02 -20.19 -15.48
CA LYS A 602 7.57 -19.40 -16.59
C LYS A 602 7.61 -20.21 -17.88
N ILE A 603 7.25 -19.60 -18.99
CA ILE A 603 7.33 -20.18 -20.33
C ILE A 603 8.48 -19.53 -21.08
N LYS A 604 9.41 -20.33 -21.59
CA LYS A 604 10.54 -19.90 -22.40
C LYS A 604 10.45 -20.58 -23.78
N ASP A 605 10.46 -19.79 -24.85
CA ASP A 605 10.44 -20.28 -26.24
C ASP A 605 9.29 -21.28 -26.56
N GLY A 606 8.10 -20.99 -26.02
CA GLY A 606 6.92 -21.85 -26.17
C GLY A 606 6.94 -23.14 -25.36
N ARG A 607 7.94 -23.32 -24.48
CA ARG A 607 8.07 -24.44 -23.59
C ARG A 607 7.81 -24.05 -22.14
N VAL A 608 6.90 -24.76 -21.48
CA VAL A 608 6.63 -24.59 -20.04
C VAL A 608 7.79 -25.14 -19.23
N THR A 609 8.39 -24.30 -18.38
CA THR A 609 9.49 -24.68 -17.49
C THR A 609 8.96 -24.94 -16.08
N ASP A 610 9.77 -25.60 -15.26
CA ASP A 610 9.47 -25.82 -13.83
C ASP A 610 9.91 -24.64 -12.95
N GLU A 611 10.39 -23.55 -13.55
CA GLU A 611 10.73 -22.29 -12.84
C GLU A 611 9.45 -21.60 -12.37
N VAL A 612 9.33 -21.37 -11.08
CA VAL A 612 8.18 -20.73 -10.45
C VAL A 612 8.54 -19.28 -10.08
N VAL A 613 7.73 -18.35 -10.53
CA VAL A 613 7.89 -16.93 -10.25
C VAL A 613 6.62 -16.40 -9.58
N TYR A 614 6.79 -15.67 -8.49
CA TYR A 614 5.69 -15.00 -7.81
C TYR A 614 5.46 -13.63 -8.41
N LEU A 615 4.25 -13.36 -8.83
CA LEU A 615 3.85 -12.08 -9.45
C LEU A 615 2.77 -11.39 -8.63
N SER A 616 2.92 -10.08 -8.44
CA SER A 616 1.86 -9.22 -7.90
C SER A 616 0.80 -8.93 -8.97
N ALA A 617 -0.34 -8.39 -8.57
CA ALA A 617 -1.43 -8.07 -9.50
C ALA A 617 -1.03 -7.06 -10.58
N MET A 618 -0.16 -6.10 -10.26
CA MET A 618 0.32 -5.11 -11.24
C MET A 618 1.27 -5.72 -12.27
N GLU A 619 2.15 -6.60 -11.85
CA GLU A 619 3.09 -7.30 -12.72
C GLU A 619 2.36 -8.27 -13.64
N GLU A 620 1.40 -9.04 -13.11
CA GLU A 620 0.59 -10.01 -13.86
C GLU A 620 -0.21 -9.34 -14.99
N GLY A 621 -0.71 -8.14 -14.80
CA GLY A 621 -1.49 -7.41 -15.79
C GLY A 621 -0.77 -7.18 -17.13
N ARG A 622 0.55 -7.33 -17.16
CA ARG A 622 1.37 -7.18 -18.38
C ARG A 622 1.49 -8.46 -19.19
N TYR A 623 1.18 -9.61 -18.60
CA TYR A 623 1.47 -10.92 -19.17
C TYR A 623 0.21 -11.71 -19.50
N ARG A 624 0.35 -12.66 -20.42
CA ARG A 624 -0.68 -13.62 -20.78
C ARG A 624 -0.43 -14.91 -20.02
N VAL A 625 -1.40 -15.35 -19.26
CA VAL A 625 -1.30 -16.49 -18.35
C VAL A 625 -2.26 -17.58 -18.76
N ALA A 626 -1.74 -18.77 -19.07
CA ALA A 626 -2.53 -19.97 -19.37
C ALA A 626 -3.03 -20.64 -18.10
N GLN A 627 -4.11 -21.42 -18.19
CA GLN A 627 -4.63 -22.21 -17.09
C GLN A 627 -3.79 -23.48 -16.86
N ALA A 628 -3.81 -24.00 -15.65
CA ALA A 628 -3.02 -25.18 -15.26
C ALA A 628 -3.46 -26.50 -15.93
N ASN A 629 -4.70 -26.58 -16.38
CA ASN A 629 -5.29 -27.79 -16.98
C ASN A 629 -5.08 -27.90 -18.50
N VAL A 630 -4.39 -26.97 -19.12
CA VAL A 630 -4.11 -27.01 -20.56
C VAL A 630 -3.20 -28.22 -20.87
N PRO A 631 -3.54 -29.07 -21.87
CA PRO A 631 -2.73 -30.22 -22.20
C PRO A 631 -1.33 -29.83 -22.68
N LEU A 632 -0.32 -30.53 -22.15
CA LEU A 632 1.07 -30.39 -22.54
C LEU A 632 1.60 -31.70 -23.07
N ASP A 633 2.54 -31.66 -24.02
CA ASP A 633 3.28 -32.83 -24.46
C ASP A 633 4.39 -33.22 -23.45
N ASN A 634 5.08 -34.32 -23.68
CA ASN A 634 6.18 -34.78 -22.82
C ASN A 634 7.38 -33.82 -22.78
N ARG A 635 7.47 -32.89 -23.71
CA ARG A 635 8.51 -31.87 -23.80
C ARG A 635 8.10 -30.53 -23.19
N GLY A 636 6.88 -30.43 -22.66
CA GLY A 636 6.36 -29.22 -22.04
C GLY A 636 5.84 -28.17 -23.03
N ARG A 637 5.49 -28.57 -24.26
CA ARG A 637 4.86 -27.69 -25.25
C ARG A 637 3.37 -27.90 -25.28
N PHE A 638 2.63 -26.83 -25.65
CA PHE A 638 1.19 -26.91 -25.82
C PHE A 638 0.83 -27.76 -27.05
N THR A 639 -0.16 -28.63 -26.90
CA THR A 639 -0.64 -29.50 -27.96
C THR A 639 -1.74 -28.88 -28.79
N GLU A 640 -2.40 -27.85 -28.30
CA GLU A 640 -3.49 -27.12 -28.95
C GLU A 640 -2.98 -25.95 -29.78
N ASP A 641 -3.64 -25.61 -30.89
CA ASP A 641 -3.29 -24.50 -31.77
C ASP A 641 -3.59 -23.13 -31.09
N PHE A 642 -4.64 -23.09 -30.28
CA PHE A 642 -5.03 -21.92 -29.50
C PHE A 642 -5.15 -22.27 -28.00
N VAL A 643 -4.50 -21.48 -27.15
CA VAL A 643 -4.53 -21.62 -25.70
C VAL A 643 -5.36 -20.48 -25.13
N VAL A 644 -6.31 -20.81 -24.27
CA VAL A 644 -7.12 -19.82 -23.55
C VAL A 644 -6.28 -19.22 -22.43
N CYS A 645 -6.04 -17.92 -22.53
CA CYS A 645 -5.23 -17.17 -21.56
C CYS A 645 -6.01 -16.02 -20.94
N ARG A 646 -5.58 -15.62 -19.75
CA ARG A 646 -6.02 -14.38 -19.11
C ARG A 646 -5.02 -13.27 -19.44
N HIS A 647 -5.53 -12.11 -19.77
CA HIS A 647 -4.74 -10.89 -19.94
C HIS A 647 -5.54 -9.68 -19.49
N ALA A 648 -5.04 -8.93 -18.50
CA ALA A 648 -5.66 -7.70 -17.99
C ALA A 648 -7.18 -7.83 -17.66
N GLY A 649 -7.57 -8.96 -17.07
CA GLY A 649 -8.97 -9.25 -16.70
C GLY A 649 -9.84 -9.82 -17.81
N GLU A 650 -9.31 -9.98 -19.02
CA GLU A 650 -10.02 -10.59 -20.17
C GLU A 650 -9.51 -12.00 -20.42
N VAL A 651 -10.40 -12.85 -20.94
CA VAL A 651 -10.07 -14.22 -21.35
C VAL A 651 -10.00 -14.25 -22.87
N LEU A 652 -8.82 -14.56 -23.40
CA LEU A 652 -8.52 -14.52 -24.84
C LEU A 652 -7.90 -15.83 -25.31
N PRO A 653 -8.31 -16.38 -26.48
CA PRO A 653 -7.53 -17.40 -27.13
C PRO A 653 -6.30 -16.78 -27.81
N VAL A 654 -5.13 -17.32 -27.51
CA VAL A 654 -3.84 -16.88 -28.08
C VAL A 654 -3.06 -18.06 -28.65
N THR A 655 -2.20 -17.78 -29.59
CA THR A 655 -1.25 -18.77 -30.11
C THR A 655 -0.24 -19.17 -29.03
N PRO A 656 0.24 -20.43 -29.01
CA PRO A 656 1.18 -20.89 -27.99
C PRO A 656 2.44 -20.05 -27.83
N ASP A 657 2.89 -19.40 -28.91
CA ASP A 657 4.11 -18.57 -28.90
C ASP A 657 3.98 -17.29 -28.07
N LYS A 658 2.75 -16.84 -27.83
CA LYS A 658 2.47 -15.58 -27.13
C LYS A 658 2.15 -15.75 -25.66
N VAL A 659 2.11 -16.98 -25.15
CA VAL A 659 1.83 -17.26 -23.75
C VAL A 659 3.09 -17.02 -22.92
N ASP A 660 3.00 -16.22 -21.85
CA ASP A 660 4.14 -15.84 -21.03
C ASP A 660 4.30 -16.70 -19.79
N TYR A 661 3.18 -17.05 -19.14
CA TYR A 661 3.13 -17.82 -17.90
C TYR A 661 2.00 -18.84 -17.92
N MET A 662 2.08 -19.79 -17.01
CA MET A 662 1.05 -20.80 -16.79
C MET A 662 0.78 -20.94 -15.28
N ASP A 663 -0.46 -21.19 -14.91
CA ASP A 663 -0.83 -21.47 -13.53
C ASP A 663 -0.11 -22.72 -12.99
N VAL A 664 0.21 -22.72 -11.72
CA VAL A 664 0.90 -23.82 -11.05
C VAL A 664 -0.05 -24.99 -10.77
N SER A 665 -1.26 -24.71 -10.27
CA SER A 665 -2.25 -25.70 -9.90
C SER A 665 -3.67 -25.13 -9.98
N PRO A 666 -4.69 -25.93 -10.26
CA PRO A 666 -6.08 -25.50 -10.15
C PRO A 666 -6.51 -25.07 -8.75
N LYS A 667 -5.87 -25.59 -7.69
CA LYS A 667 -6.09 -25.20 -6.30
C LYS A 667 -5.68 -23.75 -6.01
N GLN A 668 -4.89 -23.16 -6.88
CA GLN A 668 -4.41 -21.78 -6.78
C GLN A 668 -5.54 -20.75 -6.70
N LEU A 669 -6.66 -21.01 -7.35
CA LEU A 669 -7.81 -20.11 -7.41
C LEU A 669 -8.53 -19.95 -6.05
N VAL A 670 -8.60 -21.01 -5.26
CA VAL A 670 -9.47 -21.12 -4.09
C VAL A 670 -8.70 -21.13 -2.78
N SER A 671 -9.42 -20.84 -1.68
CA SER A 671 -8.89 -20.95 -0.32
C SER A 671 -8.76 -22.39 0.14
N VAL A 672 -8.17 -22.57 1.32
CA VAL A 672 -8.00 -23.90 1.93
C VAL A 672 -9.34 -24.60 2.17
N ALA A 673 -10.34 -23.91 2.72
CA ALA A 673 -11.66 -24.48 2.98
C ALA A 673 -12.36 -24.90 1.68
N ALA A 674 -12.33 -24.07 0.66
CA ALA A 674 -12.90 -24.36 -0.65
C ALA A 674 -12.13 -25.51 -1.37
N ALA A 675 -10.82 -25.59 -1.19
CA ALA A 675 -10.00 -26.65 -1.77
C ALA A 675 -10.25 -28.04 -1.16
N LEU A 676 -10.90 -28.13 -0.01
CA LEU A 676 -11.31 -29.38 0.62
C LEU A 676 -12.64 -29.93 0.09
N ILE A 677 -13.38 -29.17 -0.71
CA ILE A 677 -14.66 -29.61 -1.29
C ILE A 677 -14.37 -30.53 -2.49
N PRO A 678 -14.75 -31.81 -2.43
CA PRO A 678 -14.59 -32.70 -3.58
C PRO A 678 -15.55 -32.31 -4.68
N PHE A 679 -15.11 -32.41 -5.95
CA PHE A 679 -15.89 -32.02 -7.14
C PHE A 679 -16.42 -30.59 -7.12
N LEU A 680 -15.63 -29.66 -6.59
CA LEU A 680 -15.98 -28.25 -6.50
C LEU A 680 -16.33 -27.64 -7.85
N GLU A 681 -15.66 -28.06 -8.90
CA GLU A 681 -15.88 -27.59 -10.28
C GLU A 681 -17.30 -27.87 -10.80
N ASN A 682 -18.01 -28.81 -10.21
CA ASN A 682 -19.38 -29.17 -10.59
C ASN A 682 -20.45 -28.47 -9.74
N ASP A 683 -20.03 -27.72 -8.71
CA ASP A 683 -20.94 -27.06 -7.79
C ASP A 683 -21.18 -25.58 -8.18
N ASP A 684 -22.37 -25.08 -7.94
CA ASP A 684 -22.66 -23.67 -8.04
C ASP A 684 -21.90 -22.87 -6.95
N ALA A 685 -21.42 -21.69 -7.30
CA ALA A 685 -20.63 -20.84 -6.40
C ALA A 685 -21.39 -20.49 -5.11
N ASN A 686 -22.70 -20.26 -5.17
CA ASN A 686 -23.50 -19.96 -4.00
C ASN A 686 -23.52 -21.13 -3.00
N ARG A 687 -23.63 -22.37 -3.49
CA ARG A 687 -23.64 -23.56 -2.65
C ARG A 687 -22.25 -23.91 -2.13
N ALA A 688 -21.22 -23.66 -2.93
CA ALA A 688 -19.83 -23.79 -2.49
C ALA A 688 -19.48 -22.82 -1.35
N LEU A 689 -19.97 -21.58 -1.41
CA LEU A 689 -19.85 -20.58 -0.34
C LEU A 689 -20.47 -21.08 0.96
N MET A 690 -21.73 -21.54 0.90
CA MET A 690 -22.43 -22.10 2.06
C MET A 690 -21.68 -23.32 2.61
N GLY A 691 -21.26 -24.24 1.75
CA GLY A 691 -20.55 -25.45 2.11
C GLY A 691 -19.19 -25.18 2.77
N SER A 692 -18.41 -24.26 2.25
CA SER A 692 -17.11 -23.87 2.84
C SER A 692 -17.29 -23.25 4.24
N ASN A 693 -18.31 -22.43 4.42
CA ASN A 693 -18.65 -21.86 5.73
C ASN A 693 -19.10 -22.93 6.73
N MET A 694 -19.90 -23.91 6.28
CA MET A 694 -20.39 -25.00 7.13
C MET A 694 -19.28 -25.99 7.52
N GLN A 695 -18.27 -26.24 6.68
CA GLN A 695 -17.12 -27.07 7.04
C GLN A 695 -16.41 -26.57 8.30
N ARG A 696 -16.33 -25.25 8.49
CA ARG A 696 -15.72 -24.63 9.67
C ARG A 696 -16.49 -24.83 10.96
N GLN A 697 -17.76 -25.19 10.88
CA GLN A 697 -18.64 -25.42 12.02
C GLN A 697 -18.72 -26.89 12.45
N ALA A 698 -18.05 -27.78 11.73
CA ALA A 698 -18.07 -29.21 12.01
C ALA A 698 -17.40 -29.51 13.34
N VAL A 699 -18.11 -30.25 14.22
CA VAL A 699 -17.59 -30.70 15.50
C VAL A 699 -16.72 -31.94 15.31
N PRO A 700 -15.51 -32.03 15.91
CA PRO A 700 -14.67 -33.22 15.86
C PRO A 700 -15.39 -34.44 16.43
N LEU A 701 -15.35 -35.54 15.70
CA LEU A 701 -15.94 -36.81 16.12
C LEU A 701 -15.03 -37.53 17.13
N VAL A 702 -15.60 -38.44 17.93
CA VAL A 702 -14.88 -39.25 18.89
C VAL A 702 -13.81 -40.11 18.16
N ARG A 703 -14.16 -40.62 16.99
CA ARG A 703 -13.22 -41.32 16.09
C ARG A 703 -13.15 -40.53 14.78
N ALA A 704 -11.99 -39.94 14.55
CA ALA A 704 -11.70 -39.28 13.28
C ALA A 704 -11.32 -40.31 12.21
N GLU A 705 -11.93 -40.19 11.03
CA GLU A 705 -11.63 -41.04 9.89
C GLU A 705 -11.27 -40.17 8.68
N ALA A 706 -10.37 -40.67 7.83
CA ALA A 706 -10.12 -40.03 6.54
C ALA A 706 -11.33 -40.21 5.61
N PRO A 707 -11.72 -39.15 4.85
CA PRO A 707 -12.85 -39.24 3.93
C PRO A 707 -12.60 -40.31 2.85
N PHE A 708 -13.65 -40.93 2.31
CA PHE A 708 -13.53 -41.85 1.19
C PHE A 708 -13.03 -41.12 -0.08
N VAL A 709 -13.59 -39.96 -0.37
CA VAL A 709 -13.19 -39.09 -1.45
C VAL A 709 -12.57 -37.83 -0.86
N GLY A 710 -11.33 -37.57 -1.15
CA GLY A 710 -10.59 -36.42 -0.63
C GLY A 710 -9.87 -35.67 -1.74
N THR A 711 -9.44 -34.45 -1.44
CA THR A 711 -8.75 -33.56 -2.37
C THR A 711 -7.23 -33.55 -2.19
N GLY A 712 -6.71 -34.23 -1.18
CA GLY A 712 -5.28 -34.24 -0.83
C GLY A 712 -4.86 -33.08 0.07
N MET A 713 -5.74 -32.15 0.40
CA MET A 713 -5.47 -31.02 1.30
C MET A 713 -5.61 -31.37 2.78
N GLU A 714 -6.26 -32.48 3.11
CA GLU A 714 -6.59 -32.85 4.49
C GLU A 714 -5.35 -33.02 5.36
N GLY A 715 -4.35 -33.71 4.84
CA GLY A 715 -3.08 -33.94 5.54
C GLY A 715 -2.29 -32.65 5.79
N VAL A 716 -2.28 -31.75 4.82
CA VAL A 716 -1.61 -30.44 4.91
C VAL A 716 -2.29 -29.57 5.98
N VAL A 717 -3.61 -29.52 5.97
CA VAL A 717 -4.39 -28.76 6.95
C VAL A 717 -4.14 -29.26 8.37
N ALA A 718 -4.21 -30.56 8.58
CA ALA A 718 -3.97 -31.17 9.90
C ALA A 718 -2.56 -30.87 10.44
N ARG A 719 -1.57 -30.94 9.60
CA ARG A 719 -0.17 -30.65 9.97
C ARG A 719 0.04 -29.17 10.27
N ASP A 720 -0.43 -28.28 9.40
CA ASP A 720 -0.15 -26.85 9.51
C ASP A 720 -0.98 -26.17 10.59
N SER A 721 -2.13 -26.72 10.96
CA SER A 721 -2.95 -26.21 12.07
C SER A 721 -2.34 -26.46 13.46
N GLY A 722 -1.38 -27.37 13.56
CA GLY A 722 -0.85 -27.82 14.83
C GLY A 722 -1.72 -28.84 15.57
N ALA A 723 -2.81 -29.30 14.97
CA ALA A 723 -3.62 -30.41 15.51
C ALA A 723 -2.87 -31.75 15.49
N ALA A 724 -2.06 -31.96 14.47
CA ALA A 724 -1.11 -33.08 14.40
C ALA A 724 0.31 -32.58 14.66
N ILE A 725 0.99 -33.18 15.61
CA ILE A 725 2.39 -32.87 15.91
C ILE A 725 3.28 -33.72 14.99
N ALA A 726 4.13 -33.02 14.23
CA ALA A 726 5.14 -33.63 13.38
C ALA A 726 6.52 -33.59 14.03
N ALA A 727 7.36 -34.62 13.78
CA ALA A 727 8.74 -34.62 14.24
C ALA A 727 9.52 -33.45 13.63
N ARG A 728 10.32 -32.75 14.43
CA ARG A 728 11.13 -31.61 14.00
C ARG A 728 12.34 -31.98 13.19
N ARG A 729 12.92 -33.17 13.47
CA ARG A 729 14.09 -33.72 12.80
C ARG A 729 13.98 -35.23 12.75
N SER A 730 14.74 -35.87 11.89
CA SER A 730 14.77 -37.32 11.75
C SER A 730 15.28 -37.98 13.01
N GLY A 731 14.68 -39.11 13.37
CA GLY A 731 15.06 -39.86 14.56
C GLY A 731 14.35 -41.20 14.70
N VAL A 732 14.60 -41.87 15.82
CA VAL A 732 13.98 -43.13 16.19
C VAL A 732 13.16 -42.92 17.46
N ILE A 733 11.96 -43.47 17.48
CA ILE A 733 11.07 -43.40 18.65
C ILE A 733 11.67 -44.22 19.77
N ASP A 734 12.01 -43.57 20.89
CA ASP A 734 12.62 -44.21 22.05
C ASP A 734 11.57 -44.62 23.07
N GLN A 735 10.69 -43.73 23.48
CA GLN A 735 9.65 -43.98 24.45
C GLN A 735 8.33 -43.36 24.03
N ILE A 736 7.22 -43.99 24.33
CA ILE A 736 5.86 -43.50 24.09
C ILE A 736 5.00 -43.78 25.31
N ASP A 737 4.27 -42.78 25.75
CA ASP A 737 3.11 -42.95 26.62
C ASP A 737 1.91 -42.11 26.11
N ALA A 738 0.80 -42.13 26.84
CA ALA A 738 -0.39 -41.40 26.41
C ALA A 738 -0.21 -39.91 26.33
N THR A 739 0.77 -39.34 27.05
CA THR A 739 0.98 -37.88 27.21
C THR A 739 2.22 -37.36 26.52
N ARG A 740 3.14 -38.23 26.13
CA ARG A 740 4.41 -37.81 25.51
C ARG A 740 4.95 -38.84 24.53
N VAL A 741 5.75 -38.33 23.61
CA VAL A 741 6.57 -39.14 22.69
C VAL A 741 8.00 -38.62 22.78
N VAL A 742 8.94 -39.53 23.00
CA VAL A 742 10.38 -39.23 23.08
C VAL A 742 11.05 -39.77 21.84
N ILE A 743 11.72 -38.90 21.09
CA ILE A 743 12.44 -39.20 19.85
C ILE A 743 13.92 -38.98 20.06
N ARG A 744 14.74 -40.00 19.79
CA ARG A 744 16.20 -39.87 19.74
C ARG A 744 16.60 -39.44 18.34
N ALA A 745 17.16 -38.25 18.19
CA ALA A 745 17.57 -37.71 16.91
C ALA A 745 18.74 -38.49 16.29
N THR A 746 18.67 -38.74 14.99
CA THR A 746 19.73 -39.36 14.17
C THR A 746 20.39 -38.36 13.21
N GLU A 747 19.75 -37.20 12.96
CA GLU A 747 20.26 -36.12 12.12
C GLU A 747 20.24 -34.77 12.91
N ASP A 748 20.97 -33.80 12.44
CA ASP A 748 21.10 -32.46 13.08
C ASP A 748 21.59 -32.52 14.54
N LEU A 749 22.58 -33.41 14.80
CA LEU A 749 23.21 -33.56 16.09
C LEU A 749 24.16 -32.37 16.34
N ASP A 750 23.67 -31.35 17.00
CA ASP A 750 24.47 -30.25 17.51
C ASP A 750 24.99 -30.61 18.91
N PRO A 751 26.32 -30.60 19.17
CA PRO A 751 26.88 -30.93 20.49
C PRO A 751 26.36 -29.99 21.61
N THR A 752 25.86 -28.82 21.28
CA THR A 752 25.31 -27.82 22.22
C THR A 752 23.86 -28.09 22.57
N LYS A 753 23.16 -28.94 21.83
CA LYS A 753 21.73 -29.23 21.99
C LYS A 753 21.53 -30.68 22.47
N SER A 754 20.40 -30.91 23.14
CA SER A 754 19.97 -32.26 23.49
C SER A 754 19.78 -33.14 22.23
N GLY A 755 20.29 -34.35 22.24
CA GLY A 755 20.05 -35.33 21.18
C GLY A 755 18.69 -36.01 21.24
N VAL A 756 17.82 -35.56 22.13
CA VAL A 756 16.50 -36.14 22.36
C VAL A 756 15.46 -35.04 22.28
N ASP A 757 14.39 -35.30 21.54
CA ASP A 757 13.22 -34.40 21.44
C ASP A 757 12.04 -35.04 22.19
N ILE A 758 11.40 -34.26 23.04
CA ILE A 758 10.22 -34.65 23.82
C ILE A 758 9.02 -33.87 23.30
N TYR A 759 8.00 -34.60 22.85
CA TYR A 759 6.73 -34.04 22.38
C TYR A 759 5.64 -34.35 23.40
N ARG A 760 5.01 -33.31 23.92
CA ARG A 760 3.86 -33.43 24.83
C ARG A 760 2.56 -33.42 24.03
N LEU A 761 1.67 -34.34 24.33
CA LEU A 761 0.36 -34.49 23.71
C LEU A 761 -0.70 -33.83 24.57
N MET A 762 -1.60 -33.07 23.95
CA MET A 762 -2.76 -32.51 24.63
C MET A 762 -3.80 -33.59 24.88
N LYS A 763 -4.29 -33.69 26.13
CA LYS A 763 -5.22 -34.71 26.54
C LYS A 763 -6.51 -34.05 27.06
N TYR A 764 -7.62 -34.32 26.38
CA TYR A 764 -8.99 -33.94 26.80
C TYR A 764 -9.14 -32.47 27.26
N GLN A 765 -8.52 -31.57 26.52
CA GLN A 765 -8.62 -30.14 26.81
C GLN A 765 -9.84 -29.51 26.15
N ARG A 766 -10.37 -28.49 26.78
CA ARG A 766 -11.48 -27.72 26.24
C ARG A 766 -10.95 -26.69 25.25
N SER A 767 -11.55 -26.62 24.05
CA SER A 767 -11.29 -25.54 23.10
C SER A 767 -12.07 -24.26 23.45
N ASN A 768 -11.81 -23.18 22.74
CA ASN A 768 -12.54 -21.92 22.90
C ASN A 768 -14.06 -22.05 22.66
N GLN A 769 -14.47 -22.96 21.78
CA GLN A 769 -15.88 -23.27 21.48
C GLN A 769 -16.42 -24.47 22.25
N SER A 770 -15.76 -24.87 23.34
CA SER A 770 -16.17 -26.00 24.18
C SER A 770 -16.13 -27.37 23.48
N THR A 771 -15.31 -27.54 22.45
CA THR A 771 -15.03 -28.82 21.82
C THR A 771 -13.85 -29.52 22.47
N CYS A 772 -13.78 -30.85 22.36
CA CYS A 772 -12.70 -31.65 22.94
C CYS A 772 -11.47 -31.65 22.05
N ILE A 773 -10.30 -31.33 22.64
CA ILE A 773 -9.00 -31.49 22.00
C ILE A 773 -8.27 -32.66 22.69
N ASN A 774 -8.01 -33.69 21.93
CA ASN A 774 -7.29 -34.89 22.41
C ASN A 774 -6.35 -35.39 21.32
N GLN A 775 -5.08 -35.54 21.66
CA GLN A 775 -4.04 -36.08 20.77
C GLN A 775 -3.64 -37.47 21.18
N ARG A 776 -3.35 -38.32 20.19
CA ARG A 776 -2.92 -39.70 20.39
C ARG A 776 -1.66 -39.96 19.57
N PRO A 777 -0.69 -40.77 20.09
CA PRO A 777 0.47 -41.18 19.30
C PRO A 777 0.04 -42.10 18.15
N LEU A 778 0.58 -41.85 16.97
CA LEU A 778 0.36 -42.66 15.76
C LEU A 778 1.52 -43.57 15.45
N VAL A 779 2.58 -43.53 16.25
CA VAL A 779 3.85 -44.26 16.06
C VAL A 779 4.04 -45.27 17.18
N LYS A 780 4.95 -46.20 16.97
CA LYS A 780 5.34 -47.21 17.96
C LYS A 780 6.81 -47.04 18.31
N VAL A 781 7.22 -47.59 19.45
CA VAL A 781 8.64 -47.65 19.86
C VAL A 781 9.45 -48.36 18.80
N GLY A 782 10.56 -47.74 18.38
CA GLY A 782 11.45 -48.28 17.35
C GLY A 782 11.13 -47.84 15.93
N ASP A 783 10.03 -47.08 15.70
CA ASP A 783 9.73 -46.54 14.39
C ASP A 783 10.75 -45.44 14.02
N ILE A 784 11.11 -45.40 12.75
CA ILE A 784 11.95 -44.34 12.17
C ILE A 784 11.04 -43.25 11.67
N VAL A 785 11.29 -42.03 12.07
CA VAL A 785 10.50 -40.84 11.72
C VAL A 785 11.37 -39.79 11.10
#